data_6bd4eb388d9670c222eb34db3d4984e8
#
_entry.id   6bd4eb388d9670c222eb34db3d4984e8
#
_cell.length_a   1.000
_cell.length_b   1.000
_cell.length_c   1.000
_cell.angle_alpha   90.00
_cell.angle_beta   90.00
_cell.angle_gamma   90.00
#
_symmetry.space_group_name_H-M   'P 1'
#
loop_
_entity.id
_entity.type
_entity.pdbx_description
1 polymer ?
#
loop_
_entity_poly.entity_id
_entity_poly.type
_entity_poly.pdbx_seq_one_letter_code
_entity_poly.pdbx_strand_id
1 'polypeptide(L)'
;MHIPPSALATTVVAALLASPAQAQTAAPASTANTLDTVIVTGTRVSDRTVAESQSPIDIISAESLQATGTPELATALARALPSLNFPRPALSDGTSAIRPAQLRGLSPDQVLVLVNGKRRHTSSLLNLNGTIGRGAAAVDLNTIPVAAIARVEVLRDGASAQYGSDAIAGVVNIVLKGAEKGGSLQAGFGQYSAGDGNNYELSGDTGVAYGNERGWLHAAAQLNQQDPTDRARGYAGAPSVSQPAVGQKAFKIGDPDVNAQAASLTTEYQFSDAVTGYAFATASNRDITSFAFFRAPGSSQNILSVYPQGFLPEIQSYAKDRSLVAGVRGSTAGGWDWDASYNYGYNRIDFHTRNTLNVSLGPTSSMSFYDGALETTQNIVNLDVKRGFDWGLAYPVTVAFGAEYRNEKWNQSPGEVGSYFQAGTLAGGAQGFGGFAPSVSGQYSRDSYALYADIEADFTDKFSAGLAGRYEDYSDFGSQASGKASARYAFTDKIALRGTVASGFRAPSLAQQYFQSTSTTFLAGNPNPFEIRTFPADSNVARAFGAEPLDAETSLSYSLGLVLQPTDALYLTVDAYQIDVDDRIVLSSNLTGTGVRTLLESQGIFGINGGRYFTNAVDTRTRGVDVVGSYRWQLAASSVDLTAGYNYSETEVRRVAANPAALSANGLSLERIDRTERGRIEEGFPRDKFLVNGSWNSEHWTLALGATRYGKYSTRPAAAINDQTFGAKWVVDASASYKVDRWTLTLGADNLLDEYPDENNFANSTSGQFPYSNLSPFGFNGAYVYGRINYRW
;
A
#
# COMPACT_ATOMS: atom_id res chain seq x y z
N MET A 1 2.76 27.87 14.88
CA MET A 1 4.19 28.16 14.69
C MET A 1 4.64 27.31 13.49
N HIS A 2 4.69 27.91 12.29
CA HIS A 2 5.12 27.21 11.06
C HIS A 2 6.64 27.10 11.06
N ILE A 3 7.18 25.93 11.39
CA ILE A 3 8.58 25.61 11.11
C ILE A 3 8.62 25.24 9.62
N PRO A 4 9.38 25.94 8.77
CA PRO A 4 9.46 25.60 7.36
C PRO A 4 10.03 24.16 7.20
N PRO A 5 9.50 23.35 6.27
CA PRO A 5 9.89 21.94 6.13
C PRO A 5 11.37 21.73 5.81
N SER A 6 12.05 22.75 5.24
CA SER A 6 13.50 22.77 5.05
C SER A 6 14.33 22.71 6.33
N ALA A 7 13.79 23.20 7.47
CA ALA A 7 14.53 23.25 8.73
C ALA A 7 14.67 21.88 9.40
N LEU A 8 13.65 20.98 9.27
CA LEU A 8 13.73 19.65 9.89
C LEU A 8 14.71 18.73 9.13
N ALA A 9 14.66 18.75 7.80
CA ALA A 9 15.58 17.98 6.95
C ALA A 9 17.03 18.45 7.11
N THR A 10 17.25 19.77 7.17
CA THR A 10 18.57 20.35 7.36
C THR A 10 19.14 20.05 8.75
N THR A 11 18.31 20.01 9.78
CA THR A 11 18.76 19.69 11.15
C THR A 11 19.12 18.22 11.29
N VAL A 12 18.38 17.30 10.66
CA VAL A 12 18.69 15.87 10.69
C VAL A 12 19.94 15.55 9.86
N VAL A 13 20.10 16.15 8.68
CA VAL A 13 21.30 16.02 7.86
C VAL A 13 22.53 16.63 8.54
N ALA A 14 22.38 17.78 9.22
CA ALA A 14 23.47 18.39 10.00
C ALA A 14 23.85 17.54 11.23
N ALA A 15 22.89 16.87 11.89
CA ALA A 15 23.17 15.95 12.99
C ALA A 15 23.88 14.68 12.51
N LEU A 16 23.56 14.19 11.31
CA LEU A 16 24.23 13.04 10.66
C LEU A 16 25.71 13.33 10.34
N LEU A 17 26.03 14.59 10.01
CA LEU A 17 27.39 15.01 9.66
C LEU A 17 28.28 15.39 10.86
N ALA A 18 27.68 15.59 12.05
CA ALA A 18 28.39 16.08 13.24
C ALA A 18 28.95 14.98 14.18
N SER A 19 28.82 13.70 13.84
CA SER A 19 29.30 12.59 14.67
C SER A 19 30.82 12.40 14.52
N PRO A 20 31.65 12.45 15.61
CA PRO A 20 33.06 12.17 15.50
C PRO A 20 33.30 10.67 15.23
N ALA A 21 33.99 10.37 14.14
CA ALA A 21 34.35 9.03 13.75
C ALA A 21 35.36 8.38 14.75
N GLN A 22 34.86 7.57 15.69
CA GLN A 22 35.68 6.58 16.38
C GLN A 22 35.54 5.23 15.65
N ALA A 23 36.64 4.80 15.03
CA ALA A 23 36.71 3.56 14.31
C ALA A 23 36.65 2.37 15.29
N GLN A 24 35.55 1.66 15.33
CA GLN A 24 35.53 0.27 15.73
C GLN A 24 35.36 -0.60 14.47
N THR A 25 36.25 -1.56 14.30
CA THR A 25 36.14 -2.59 13.27
C THR A 25 34.83 -3.32 13.47
N ALA A 26 33.88 -3.05 12.58
CA ALA A 26 32.65 -3.84 12.52
C ALA A 26 33.03 -5.29 12.24
N ALA A 27 32.63 -6.20 13.10
CA ALA A 27 32.63 -7.62 12.78
C ALA A 27 31.83 -7.81 11.48
N PRO A 28 32.24 -8.70 10.58
CA PRO A 28 31.45 -8.98 9.39
C PRO A 28 30.05 -9.36 9.84
N ALA A 29 29.04 -8.69 9.29
CA ALA A 29 27.65 -9.02 9.54
C ALA A 29 27.50 -10.51 9.21
N SER A 30 27.26 -11.32 10.23
CA SER A 30 26.88 -12.71 10.07
C SER A 30 25.60 -12.67 9.25
N THR A 31 25.70 -13.07 7.98
CA THR A 31 24.52 -13.33 7.15
C THR A 31 23.87 -14.59 7.70
N ALA A 32 23.14 -14.44 8.82
CA ALA A 32 22.36 -15.52 9.42
C ALA A 32 21.44 -16.08 8.34
N ASN A 33 21.32 -17.39 8.30
CA ASN A 33 20.32 -18.05 7.48
C ASN A 33 18.94 -17.44 7.84
N THR A 34 18.13 -17.01 6.89
CA THR A 34 16.81 -16.39 7.15
C THR A 34 15.92 -17.26 8.03
N LEU A 35 16.19 -18.55 8.10
CA LEU A 35 15.48 -19.54 8.91
C LEU A 35 15.74 -19.44 10.41
N ASP A 36 16.95 -19.11 10.78
CA ASP A 36 17.37 -18.98 12.18
C ASP A 36 17.01 -17.58 12.72
N THR A 37 16.41 -16.74 11.87
CA THR A 37 15.97 -15.41 12.28
C THR A 37 14.77 -15.53 13.20
N VAL A 38 14.89 -14.97 14.38
CA VAL A 38 13.79 -14.85 15.34
C VAL A 38 12.76 -13.88 14.79
N ILE A 39 11.52 -14.35 14.72
CA ILE A 39 10.38 -13.56 14.27
C ILE A 39 9.70 -12.88 15.46
N VAL A 40 9.06 -11.74 15.18
CA VAL A 40 8.23 -11.02 16.16
C VAL A 40 6.77 -10.92 15.71
N THR A 41 6.45 -11.51 14.56
CA THR A 41 5.11 -11.46 13.95
C THR A 41 4.50 -12.87 13.92
N GLY A 42 3.22 -12.98 14.32
CA GLY A 42 2.45 -14.23 14.24
C GLY A 42 2.69 -15.21 15.39
N THR A 43 3.47 -14.83 16.40
CA THR A 43 3.73 -15.63 17.62
C THR A 43 3.85 -14.73 18.85
N ARG A 44 3.58 -15.30 20.04
CA ARG A 44 3.84 -14.69 21.36
C ARG A 44 5.08 -15.27 22.04
N VAL A 45 5.62 -16.36 21.51
CA VAL A 45 6.86 -16.97 21.99
C VAL A 45 8.05 -16.11 21.57
N SER A 46 8.97 -15.84 22.52
CA SER A 46 10.02 -14.82 22.31
C SER A 46 11.14 -15.24 21.35
N ASP A 47 11.42 -16.54 21.22
CA ASP A 47 12.59 -17.07 20.49
C ASP A 47 12.18 -17.92 19.27
N ARG A 48 10.93 -17.80 18.80
CA ARG A 48 10.44 -18.55 17.65
C ARG A 48 11.15 -18.10 16.36
N THR A 49 11.70 -19.06 15.63
CA THR A 49 12.32 -18.82 14.33
C THR A 49 11.34 -18.97 13.16
N VAL A 50 11.72 -18.51 11.97
CA VAL A 50 10.93 -18.72 10.74
C VAL A 50 10.62 -20.19 10.51
N ALA A 51 11.62 -21.08 10.73
CA ALA A 51 11.48 -22.52 10.53
C ALA A 51 10.49 -23.16 11.51
N GLU A 52 10.38 -22.61 12.70
CA GLU A 52 9.49 -23.11 13.76
C GLU A 52 8.11 -22.48 13.77
N SER A 53 7.88 -21.49 12.90
CA SER A 53 6.60 -20.79 12.81
C SER A 53 5.45 -21.73 12.45
N GLN A 54 4.33 -21.61 13.18
CA GLN A 54 3.08 -22.33 12.91
C GLN A 54 2.32 -21.74 11.71
N SER A 55 2.65 -20.50 11.28
CA SER A 55 2.05 -19.80 10.13
C SER A 55 3.11 -19.44 9.10
N PRO A 56 2.75 -19.32 7.80
CA PRO A 56 3.69 -18.90 6.75
C PRO A 56 4.17 -17.47 6.98
N ILE A 57 5.47 -17.29 7.15
CA ILE A 57 6.11 -15.99 7.33
C ILE A 57 7.39 -15.90 6.50
N ASP A 58 7.60 -14.75 5.85
CA ASP A 58 8.81 -14.44 5.09
C ASP A 58 9.51 -13.23 5.70
N ILE A 59 10.86 -13.23 5.59
CA ILE A 59 11.69 -12.12 6.02
C ILE A 59 12.39 -11.54 4.80
N ILE A 60 12.25 -10.23 4.64
CA ILE A 60 12.93 -9.43 3.62
C ILE A 60 13.94 -8.55 4.35
N SER A 61 15.24 -8.79 4.12
CA SER A 61 16.30 -8.05 4.79
C SER A 61 16.50 -6.65 4.22
N ALA A 62 17.16 -5.77 4.97
CA ALA A 62 17.54 -4.43 4.51
C ALA A 62 18.42 -4.49 3.24
N GLU A 63 19.32 -5.48 3.14
CA GLU A 63 20.19 -5.68 1.98
C GLU A 63 19.36 -5.99 0.73
N SER A 64 18.36 -6.88 0.86
CA SER A 64 17.44 -7.21 -0.25
C SER A 64 16.63 -6.00 -0.71
N LEU A 65 16.19 -5.14 0.22
CA LEU A 65 15.51 -3.90 -0.12
C LEU A 65 16.42 -2.89 -0.83
N GLN A 66 17.67 -2.76 -0.37
CA GLN A 66 18.66 -1.85 -0.96
C GLN A 66 19.24 -2.36 -2.30
N ALA A 67 19.17 -3.65 -2.57
CA ALA A 67 19.64 -4.23 -3.83
C ALA A 67 18.80 -3.79 -5.05
N THR A 68 17.59 -3.31 -4.84
CA THR A 68 16.72 -2.79 -5.90
C THR A 68 17.12 -1.36 -6.31
N GLY A 69 16.89 -0.99 -7.58
CA GLY A 69 17.20 0.34 -8.13
C GLY A 69 16.29 1.47 -7.64
N THR A 70 15.23 1.15 -6.92
CA THR A 70 14.21 2.11 -6.54
C THR A 70 14.34 2.60 -5.10
N PRO A 71 14.10 3.89 -4.81
CA PRO A 71 13.95 4.39 -3.46
C PRO A 71 12.56 4.09 -2.84
N GLU A 72 11.64 3.51 -3.61
CA GLU A 72 10.29 3.18 -3.16
C GLU A 72 10.27 1.82 -2.45
N LEU A 73 9.91 1.81 -1.16
CA LEU A 73 9.75 0.59 -0.37
C LEU A 73 8.77 -0.40 -1.03
N ALA A 74 7.66 0.08 -1.54
CA ALA A 74 6.64 -0.73 -2.19
C ALA A 74 7.19 -1.54 -3.38
N THR A 75 7.98 -0.92 -4.25
CA THR A 75 8.59 -1.59 -5.40
C THR A 75 9.65 -2.61 -4.97
N ALA A 76 10.47 -2.27 -3.96
CA ALA A 76 11.45 -3.19 -3.41
C ALA A 76 10.79 -4.46 -2.83
N LEU A 77 9.69 -4.30 -2.08
CA LEU A 77 8.91 -5.42 -1.53
C LEU A 77 8.25 -6.28 -2.63
N ALA A 78 7.73 -5.66 -3.69
CA ALA A 78 7.12 -6.39 -4.80
C ALA A 78 8.12 -7.31 -5.54
N ARG A 79 9.41 -6.95 -5.56
CA ARG A 79 10.49 -7.74 -6.17
C ARG A 79 11.06 -8.80 -5.24
N ALA A 80 10.85 -8.66 -3.94
CA ALA A 80 11.36 -9.59 -2.94
C ALA A 80 10.41 -10.77 -2.69
N LEU A 81 9.08 -10.57 -2.81
CA LEU A 81 8.09 -11.59 -2.48
C LEU A 81 7.01 -11.73 -3.56
N PRO A 82 6.75 -12.96 -4.08
CA PRO A 82 5.83 -13.15 -5.21
C PRO A 82 4.37 -12.87 -4.84
N SER A 83 3.96 -13.08 -3.59
CA SER A 83 2.58 -12.84 -3.11
C SER A 83 2.27 -11.36 -2.83
N LEU A 84 3.29 -10.48 -2.78
CA LEU A 84 3.12 -9.04 -2.62
C LEU A 84 3.07 -8.32 -3.96
N ASN A 85 2.12 -7.39 -4.08
CA ASN A 85 1.94 -6.56 -5.25
C ASN A 85 1.61 -5.12 -4.83
N PHE A 86 1.92 -4.17 -5.71
CA PHE A 86 1.72 -2.75 -5.47
C PHE A 86 1.20 -2.10 -6.75
N PRO A 87 -0.11 -1.90 -6.86
CA PRO A 87 -0.70 -1.21 -8.01
C PRO A 87 -0.08 0.17 -8.26
N ARG A 88 0.19 0.50 -9.53
CA ARG A 88 0.77 1.78 -9.95
C ARG A 88 -0.20 2.52 -10.89
N PRO A 89 -1.26 3.14 -10.38
CA PRO A 89 -2.20 3.87 -11.22
C PRO A 89 -1.55 5.13 -11.79
N ALA A 90 -1.73 5.37 -13.09
CA ALA A 90 -1.08 6.47 -13.82
C ALA A 90 -1.97 7.69 -14.04
N LEU A 91 -3.28 7.54 -14.01
CA LEU A 91 -4.26 8.61 -14.14
C LEU A 91 -5.30 8.46 -13.05
N SER A 92 -5.16 9.24 -12.00
CA SER A 92 -6.02 9.09 -10.85
C SER A 92 -6.04 10.34 -9.99
N ASP A 93 -7.19 10.65 -9.40
CA ASP A 93 -7.42 11.80 -8.52
C ASP A 93 -6.66 11.63 -7.18
N GLY A 94 -5.34 11.78 -7.20
CA GLY A 94 -4.46 11.62 -6.05
C GLY A 94 -4.02 10.18 -5.73
N THR A 95 -4.64 9.13 -6.30
CA THR A 95 -4.28 7.72 -5.98
C THR A 95 -2.87 7.36 -6.44
N SER A 96 -2.32 8.04 -7.44
CA SER A 96 -0.91 7.92 -7.84
C SER A 96 0.08 8.34 -6.75
N ALA A 97 -0.40 9.07 -5.74
CA ALA A 97 0.38 9.56 -4.61
C ALA A 97 0.67 8.49 -3.54
N ILE A 98 -0.06 7.39 -3.51
CA ILE A 98 0.05 6.34 -2.50
C ILE A 98 0.51 5.02 -3.11
N ARG A 99 1.12 4.16 -2.29
CA ARG A 99 1.57 2.81 -2.69
C ARG A 99 1.04 1.78 -1.68
N PRO A 100 -0.19 1.32 -1.87
CA PRO A 100 -0.82 0.36 -0.98
C PRO A 100 -0.31 -1.06 -1.24
N ALA A 101 -0.09 -1.84 -0.19
CA ALA A 101 0.29 -3.24 -0.29
C ALA A 101 -0.92 -4.12 -0.63
N GLN A 102 -0.78 -4.97 -1.63
CA GLN A 102 -1.75 -6.04 -1.94
C GLN A 102 -1.08 -7.40 -1.69
N LEU A 103 -1.69 -8.24 -0.88
CA LEU A 103 -1.19 -9.58 -0.55
C LEU A 103 -2.15 -10.64 -1.07
N ARG A 104 -1.61 -11.65 -1.81
CA ARG A 104 -2.40 -12.77 -2.35
C ARG A 104 -3.60 -12.34 -3.21
N GLY A 105 -3.52 -11.20 -3.87
CA GLY A 105 -4.58 -10.67 -4.74
C GLY A 105 -5.79 -10.06 -4.00
N LEU A 106 -5.78 -10.02 -2.65
CA LEU A 106 -6.85 -9.38 -1.88
C LEU A 106 -6.73 -7.85 -1.93
N SER A 107 -7.77 -7.16 -1.45
CA SER A 107 -7.78 -5.69 -1.41
C SER A 107 -6.68 -5.14 -0.49
N PRO A 108 -6.06 -4.01 -0.82
CA PRO A 108 -5.01 -3.42 0.02
C PRO A 108 -5.44 -3.06 1.45
N ASP A 109 -6.70 -2.80 1.70
CA ASP A 109 -7.26 -2.55 3.03
C ASP A 109 -7.61 -3.83 3.81
N GLN A 110 -7.36 -5.02 3.22
CA GLN A 110 -7.42 -6.34 3.86
C GLN A 110 -6.03 -6.84 4.28
N VAL A 111 -5.01 -5.98 4.21
CA VAL A 111 -3.63 -6.23 4.65
C VAL A 111 -3.30 -5.30 5.82
N LEU A 112 -3.03 -5.87 6.98
CA LEU A 112 -2.60 -5.07 8.13
C LEU A 112 -1.13 -4.70 8.00
N VAL A 113 -0.81 -3.43 8.21
CA VAL A 113 0.58 -2.95 8.29
C VAL A 113 0.91 -2.58 9.73
N LEU A 114 2.05 -3.09 10.20
CA LEU A 114 2.64 -2.77 11.50
C LEU A 114 4.01 -2.11 11.32
N VAL A 115 4.40 -1.31 12.30
CA VAL A 115 5.77 -0.83 12.49
C VAL A 115 6.21 -1.23 13.89
N ASN A 116 7.29 -2.00 13.99
CA ASN A 116 7.77 -2.58 15.26
C ASN A 116 6.63 -3.26 16.05
N GLY A 117 5.75 -3.99 15.35
CA GLY A 117 4.63 -4.70 15.95
C GLY A 117 3.41 -3.84 16.35
N LYS A 118 3.45 -2.53 16.19
CA LYS A 118 2.33 -1.62 16.49
C LYS A 118 1.63 -1.17 15.20
N ARG A 119 0.28 -1.09 15.23
CA ARG A 119 -0.56 -0.78 14.06
C ARG A 119 -0.19 0.55 13.41
N ARG A 120 -0.03 0.56 12.07
CA ARG A 120 0.12 1.78 11.27
C ARG A 120 -1.25 2.30 10.86
N HIS A 121 -1.44 3.63 10.94
CA HIS A 121 -2.66 4.29 10.46
C HIS A 121 -2.77 4.26 8.93
N THR A 122 -3.98 4.32 8.42
CA THR A 122 -4.27 4.39 6.98
C THR A 122 -3.99 5.78 6.40
N SER A 123 -3.81 5.87 5.08
CA SER A 123 -3.90 7.13 4.35
C SER A 123 -5.33 7.70 4.45
N SER A 124 -5.46 9.02 4.39
CA SER A 124 -6.76 9.69 4.34
C SER A 124 -7.48 9.54 3.00
N LEU A 125 -6.78 9.06 1.96
CA LEU A 125 -7.26 8.95 0.58
C LEU A 125 -7.87 7.58 0.30
N LEU A 126 -9.00 7.59 -0.42
CA LEU A 126 -9.61 6.40 -1.02
C LEU A 126 -9.13 6.21 -2.47
N ASN A 127 -8.93 4.96 -2.88
CA ASN A 127 -8.71 4.63 -4.28
C ASN A 127 -10.04 4.57 -5.03
N LEU A 128 -10.39 5.62 -5.75
CA LEU A 128 -11.71 5.75 -6.42
C LEU A 128 -11.71 5.38 -7.89
N ASN A 129 -10.54 5.36 -8.54
CA ASN A 129 -10.44 5.20 -9.98
C ASN A 129 -10.35 3.73 -10.40
N GLY A 130 -10.51 3.49 -11.68
CA GLY A 130 -10.59 2.16 -12.29
C GLY A 130 -9.29 1.36 -12.26
N THR A 131 -8.68 1.21 -11.10
CA THR A 131 -7.42 0.50 -10.86
C THR A 131 -7.63 -0.68 -9.93
N ILE A 132 -6.61 -1.49 -9.73
CA ILE A 132 -6.62 -2.55 -8.73
C ILE A 132 -6.74 -1.93 -7.33
N GLY A 133 -7.54 -2.56 -6.47
CA GLY A 133 -7.85 -2.03 -5.12
C GLY A 133 -8.81 -0.84 -5.14
N ARG A 134 -9.64 -0.69 -6.18
CA ARG A 134 -10.68 0.34 -6.24
C ARG A 134 -11.62 0.23 -5.03
N GLY A 135 -11.78 1.34 -4.31
CA GLY A 135 -12.56 1.44 -3.07
C GLY A 135 -11.74 1.27 -1.79
N ALA A 136 -10.47 0.85 -1.87
CA ALA A 136 -9.66 0.60 -0.69
C ALA A 136 -9.24 1.87 0.05
N ALA A 137 -9.22 1.78 1.40
CA ALA A 137 -8.64 2.75 2.33
C ALA A 137 -7.38 2.13 2.95
N ALA A 138 -6.23 2.27 2.30
CA ALA A 138 -5.04 1.51 2.62
C ALA A 138 -3.94 2.34 3.31
N VAL A 139 -2.97 1.65 3.91
CA VAL A 139 -1.74 2.26 4.44
C VAL A 139 -0.81 2.62 3.28
N ASP A 140 -0.19 3.79 3.34
CA ASP A 140 0.84 4.21 2.38
C ASP A 140 2.24 3.87 2.90
N LEU A 141 2.89 2.88 2.29
CA LEU A 141 4.22 2.43 2.69
C LEU A 141 5.35 3.41 2.33
N ASN A 142 5.14 4.30 1.35
CA ASN A 142 6.15 5.27 0.94
C ASN A 142 6.34 6.43 1.94
N THR A 143 5.68 6.38 3.09
CA THR A 143 5.86 7.35 4.19
C THR A 143 7.00 6.99 5.14
N ILE A 144 7.61 5.80 4.98
CA ILE A 144 8.68 5.27 5.83
C ILE A 144 9.98 5.24 5.03
N PRO A 145 11.06 5.93 5.49
CA PRO A 145 12.33 5.93 4.79
C PRO A 145 12.96 4.52 4.77
N VAL A 146 13.37 4.05 3.59
CA VAL A 146 13.98 2.72 3.43
C VAL A 146 15.26 2.58 4.27
N ALA A 147 16.01 3.66 4.44
CA ALA A 147 17.22 3.71 5.27
C ALA A 147 16.97 3.36 6.76
N ALA A 148 15.72 3.54 7.24
CA ALA A 148 15.34 3.24 8.62
C ALA A 148 15.05 1.75 8.85
N ILE A 149 14.89 0.94 7.81
CA ILE A 149 14.36 -0.42 7.90
C ILE A 149 15.49 -1.41 8.16
N ALA A 150 15.34 -2.25 9.18
CA ALA A 150 16.20 -3.39 9.44
C ALA A 150 15.75 -4.62 8.64
N ARG A 151 14.43 -4.89 8.63
CA ARG A 151 13.80 -5.97 7.86
C ARG A 151 12.29 -5.74 7.76
N VAL A 152 11.66 -6.49 6.87
CA VAL A 152 10.20 -6.58 6.80
C VAL A 152 9.79 -8.04 7.00
N GLU A 153 8.86 -8.28 7.91
CA GLU A 153 8.27 -9.59 8.16
C GLU A 153 6.89 -9.62 7.51
N VAL A 154 6.63 -10.61 6.65
CA VAL A 154 5.34 -10.76 5.96
C VAL A 154 4.69 -12.06 6.39
N LEU A 155 3.69 -11.96 7.27
CA LEU A 155 2.86 -13.07 7.68
C LEU A 155 1.75 -13.27 6.64
N ARG A 156 1.80 -14.39 5.92
CA ARG A 156 0.84 -14.73 4.86
C ARG A 156 -0.30 -15.60 5.39
N ASP A 157 -0.99 -15.11 6.42
CA ASP A 157 -2.06 -15.85 7.09
C ASP A 157 -3.04 -14.92 7.77
N GLY A 158 -4.30 -15.32 7.90
CA GLY A 158 -5.28 -14.57 8.68
C GLY A 158 -4.81 -14.41 10.13
N ALA A 159 -4.83 -13.19 10.65
CA ALA A 159 -4.26 -12.85 11.94
C ALA A 159 -5.12 -11.86 12.75
N SER A 160 -6.42 -11.73 12.43
CA SER A 160 -7.32 -10.83 13.15
C SER A 160 -7.47 -11.17 14.63
N ALA A 161 -7.37 -12.45 15.00
CA ALA A 161 -7.39 -12.86 16.41
C ALA A 161 -6.21 -12.32 17.22
N GLN A 162 -5.06 -12.07 16.57
CA GLN A 162 -3.83 -11.59 17.22
C GLN A 162 -3.67 -10.07 17.13
N TYR A 163 -4.12 -9.44 16.02
CA TYR A 163 -3.85 -8.04 15.69
C TYR A 163 -5.09 -7.18 15.44
N GLY A 164 -6.28 -7.78 15.43
CA GLY A 164 -7.56 -7.09 15.19
C GLY A 164 -7.92 -6.94 13.72
N SER A 165 -8.84 -6.04 13.45
CA SER A 165 -9.37 -5.71 12.13
C SER A 165 -8.27 -5.55 11.06
N ASP A 166 -8.61 -5.84 9.81
CA ASP A 166 -7.80 -5.65 8.58
C ASP A 166 -6.78 -6.76 8.29
N ALA A 167 -6.46 -7.65 9.25
CA ALA A 167 -5.52 -8.75 9.07
C ALA A 167 -6.17 -9.99 8.40
N ILE A 168 -6.90 -9.79 7.29
CA ILE A 168 -7.58 -10.86 6.53
C ILE A 168 -6.59 -11.60 5.62
N ALA A 169 -5.87 -10.87 4.77
CA ALA A 169 -4.88 -11.43 3.84
C ALA A 169 -3.57 -11.80 4.55
N GLY A 170 -3.24 -11.06 5.60
CA GLY A 170 -2.03 -11.20 6.38
C GLY A 170 -1.55 -9.90 6.99
N VAL A 171 -0.29 -9.91 7.42
CA VAL A 171 0.36 -8.78 8.11
C VAL A 171 1.70 -8.47 7.46
N VAL A 172 1.96 -7.19 7.21
CA VAL A 172 3.27 -6.66 6.83
C VAL A 172 3.83 -5.87 8.01
N ASN A 173 4.82 -6.41 8.71
CA ASN A 173 5.46 -5.76 9.85
C ASN A 173 6.83 -5.19 9.45
N ILE A 174 6.96 -3.89 9.49
CA ILE A 174 8.20 -3.16 9.20
C ILE A 174 8.98 -3.01 10.50
N VAL A 175 10.10 -3.70 10.61
CA VAL A 175 11.00 -3.61 11.76
C VAL A 175 12.05 -2.55 11.48
N LEU A 176 12.06 -1.49 12.30
CA LEU A 176 13.02 -0.40 12.19
C LEU A 176 14.37 -0.78 12.79
N LYS A 177 15.43 -0.15 12.31
CA LYS A 177 16.78 -0.28 12.88
C LYS A 177 16.80 0.16 14.35
N GLY A 178 17.61 -0.49 15.14
CA GLY A 178 17.66 -0.40 16.58
C GLY A 178 19.01 0.05 17.15
N ALA A 179 19.60 -0.78 17.98
CA ALA A 179 20.81 -0.47 18.77
C ALA A 179 22.13 -0.47 17.96
N GLU A 180 22.08 -0.62 16.64
CA GLU A 180 23.27 -0.62 15.79
C GLU A 180 24.00 0.73 15.90
N LYS A 181 25.32 0.68 16.17
CA LYS A 181 26.19 1.87 16.19
C LYS A 181 26.76 2.12 14.78
N GLY A 182 27.01 3.39 14.47
CA GLY A 182 27.49 3.80 13.15
C GLY A 182 26.33 4.21 12.26
N GLY A 183 26.57 4.20 10.94
CA GLY A 183 25.52 4.63 10.01
C GLY A 183 25.92 4.54 8.55
N SER A 184 25.05 5.06 7.69
CA SER A 184 25.31 5.14 6.26
C SER A 184 24.77 6.45 5.66
N LEU A 185 25.39 6.87 4.55
CA LEU A 185 24.93 7.96 3.69
C LEU A 185 24.96 7.48 2.25
N GLN A 186 23.85 7.62 1.55
CA GLN A 186 23.69 7.21 0.16
C GLN A 186 23.20 8.39 -0.69
N ALA A 187 23.82 8.56 -1.86
CA ALA A 187 23.31 9.42 -2.92
C ALA A 187 23.09 8.58 -4.19
N GLY A 188 22.02 8.84 -4.89
CA GLY A 188 21.62 8.11 -6.08
C GLY A 188 21.05 9.01 -7.18
N PHE A 189 21.22 8.58 -8.41
CA PHE A 189 20.60 9.16 -9.60
C PHE A 189 20.17 8.04 -10.55
N GLY A 190 19.03 8.22 -11.20
CA GLY A 190 18.57 7.32 -12.26
C GLY A 190 17.62 8.00 -13.23
N GLN A 191 17.39 7.37 -14.38
CA GLN A 191 16.55 7.87 -15.46
C GLN A 191 15.98 6.70 -16.26
N TYR A 192 14.77 6.86 -16.80
CA TYR A 192 14.22 5.90 -17.75
C TYR A 192 14.89 6.00 -19.13
N SER A 193 14.92 4.88 -19.86
CA SER A 193 15.47 4.77 -21.23
C SER A 193 14.83 5.73 -22.21
N ALA A 194 13.57 6.13 -21.98
CA ALA A 194 12.85 7.12 -22.76
C ALA A 194 13.36 8.57 -22.57
N GLY A 195 14.32 8.80 -21.66
CA GLY A 195 14.92 10.12 -21.40
C GLY A 195 14.10 11.01 -20.47
N ASP A 196 13.14 10.46 -19.73
CA ASP A 196 12.33 11.15 -18.75
C ASP A 196 12.41 10.46 -17.36
N GLY A 197 11.67 10.96 -16.37
CA GLY A 197 11.59 10.36 -15.05
C GLY A 197 12.92 10.38 -14.31
N ASN A 198 13.71 11.45 -14.41
CA ASN A 198 14.91 11.60 -13.61
C ASN A 198 14.55 11.46 -12.14
N ASN A 199 15.37 10.70 -11.42
CA ASN A 199 15.19 10.50 -9.98
C ASN A 199 16.50 10.80 -9.26
N TYR A 200 16.43 11.65 -8.24
CA TYR A 200 17.53 12.02 -7.35
C TYR A 200 17.19 11.58 -5.95
N GLU A 201 18.08 10.82 -5.33
CA GLU A 201 17.93 10.34 -3.97
C GLU A 201 19.10 10.77 -3.10
N LEU A 202 18.82 11.21 -1.86
CA LEU A 202 19.79 11.32 -0.78
C LEU A 202 19.16 10.69 0.47
N SER A 203 19.78 9.66 1.00
CA SER A 203 19.29 8.97 2.20
C SER A 203 20.44 8.62 3.14
N GLY A 204 20.12 8.44 4.41
CA GLY A 204 21.12 8.04 5.38
C GLY A 204 20.51 7.71 6.73
N ASP A 205 21.31 7.06 7.55
CA ASP A 205 20.95 6.66 8.90
C ASP A 205 22.15 6.71 9.83
N THR A 206 21.88 6.82 11.12
CA THR A 206 22.91 6.73 12.16
C THR A 206 22.34 6.26 13.49
N GLY A 207 23.10 5.39 14.17
CA GLY A 207 22.82 4.90 15.51
C GLY A 207 23.88 5.28 16.52
N VAL A 208 23.45 5.68 17.71
CA VAL A 208 24.31 6.07 18.84
C VAL A 208 23.81 5.48 20.14
N ALA A 209 24.70 5.11 21.03
CA ALA A 209 24.36 4.76 22.40
C ALA A 209 24.49 5.99 23.30
N TYR A 210 23.68 6.06 24.37
CA TYR A 210 23.71 7.14 25.36
C TYR A 210 23.43 6.61 26.78
N GLY A 211 23.56 7.49 27.78
CA GLY A 211 23.25 7.12 29.17
C GLY A 211 24.11 5.98 29.73
N ASN A 212 25.42 5.95 29.44
CA ASN A 212 26.35 4.84 29.78
C ASN A 212 25.87 3.50 29.22
N GLU A 213 25.48 3.49 27.93
CA GLU A 213 24.99 2.34 27.17
C GLU A 213 23.63 1.78 27.66
N ARG A 214 22.94 2.46 28.57
CA ARG A 214 21.59 2.10 28.99
C ARG A 214 20.52 2.49 27.99
N GLY A 215 20.85 3.35 27.02
CA GLY A 215 19.97 3.77 25.97
C GLY A 215 20.67 3.82 24.62
N TRP A 216 19.88 3.74 23.58
CA TRP A 216 20.30 3.93 22.19
C TRP A 216 19.28 4.74 21.42
N LEU A 217 19.75 5.38 20.37
CA LEU A 217 18.94 6.16 19.45
C LEU A 217 19.41 5.87 18.04
N HIS A 218 18.47 5.61 17.15
CA HIS A 218 18.69 5.45 15.71
C HIS A 218 17.85 6.45 14.94
N ALA A 219 18.47 7.24 14.08
CA ALA A 219 17.80 8.21 13.22
C ALA A 219 18.06 7.89 11.75
N ALA A 220 17.05 8.10 10.89
CA ALA A 220 17.21 8.00 9.44
C ALA A 220 16.43 9.11 8.73
N ALA A 221 16.93 9.51 7.55
CA ALA A 221 16.29 10.48 6.69
C ALA A 221 16.44 10.10 5.22
N GLN A 222 15.46 10.50 4.41
CA GLN A 222 15.44 10.29 2.96
C GLN A 222 14.84 11.52 2.27
N LEU A 223 15.51 11.99 1.24
CA LEU A 223 15.06 13.01 0.29
C LEU A 223 14.98 12.36 -1.08
N ASN A 224 13.87 12.56 -1.77
CA ASN A 224 13.67 12.02 -3.13
C ASN A 224 13.02 13.07 -4.00
N GLN A 225 13.55 13.27 -5.20
CA GLN A 225 12.94 14.06 -6.26
C GLN A 225 12.83 13.21 -7.51
N GLN A 226 11.63 13.10 -8.06
CA GLN A 226 11.34 12.34 -9.28
C GLN A 226 10.60 13.22 -10.27
N ASP A 227 11.16 13.38 -11.45
CA ASP A 227 10.48 14.02 -12.57
C ASP A 227 9.37 13.10 -13.14
N PRO A 228 8.31 13.66 -13.74
CA PRO A 228 7.23 12.85 -14.30
C PRO A 228 7.68 12.06 -15.52
N THR A 229 6.99 10.94 -15.79
CA THR A 229 7.12 10.19 -17.05
C THR A 229 5.92 10.42 -17.96
N ASP A 230 6.11 10.21 -19.27
CA ASP A 230 5.03 10.40 -20.24
C ASP A 230 5.06 9.37 -21.37
N ARG A 231 4.09 8.46 -21.33
CA ARG A 231 3.89 7.40 -22.35
C ARG A 231 2.64 7.64 -23.19
N ALA A 232 2.02 8.86 -23.11
CA ALA A 232 0.89 9.20 -23.96
C ALA A 232 1.27 9.25 -25.44
N ARG A 233 0.29 8.95 -26.29
CA ARG A 233 0.41 9.09 -27.75
C ARG A 233 -0.49 10.21 -28.30
N GLY A 234 -0.34 10.53 -29.56
CA GLY A 234 -1.19 11.47 -30.26
C GLY A 234 -2.61 10.95 -30.42
N TYR A 235 -3.57 11.85 -30.38
CA TYR A 235 -4.99 11.53 -30.65
C TYR A 235 -5.18 10.96 -32.07
N ALA A 236 -5.81 9.80 -32.17
CA ALA A 236 -6.06 9.08 -33.43
C ALA A 236 -7.56 8.87 -33.72
N GLY A 237 -8.43 9.55 -32.98
CA GLY A 237 -9.88 9.50 -33.19
C GLY A 237 -10.35 10.43 -34.31
N ALA A 238 -11.68 10.43 -34.52
CA ALA A 238 -12.30 11.31 -35.50
C ALA A 238 -12.16 12.79 -35.13
N PRO A 239 -11.87 13.71 -36.10
CA PRO A 239 -11.77 15.15 -35.81
C PRO A 239 -13.07 15.70 -35.17
N SER A 240 -12.92 16.45 -34.09
CA SER A 240 -14.01 17.17 -33.44
C SER A 240 -13.47 18.36 -32.65
N VAL A 241 -14.23 19.45 -32.59
CA VAL A 241 -13.87 20.60 -31.75
C VAL A 241 -13.82 20.32 -30.26
N SER A 242 -14.53 19.26 -29.83
CA SER A 242 -14.54 18.79 -28.45
C SER A 242 -13.50 17.72 -28.15
N GLN A 243 -12.59 17.46 -29.09
CA GLN A 243 -11.50 16.49 -28.97
C GLN A 243 -10.15 17.15 -29.30
N PRO A 244 -9.03 16.55 -28.89
CA PRO A 244 -7.71 17.01 -29.37
C PRO A 244 -7.62 16.99 -30.88
N ALA A 245 -6.74 17.80 -31.47
CA ALA A 245 -6.43 17.70 -32.90
C ALA A 245 -5.81 16.31 -33.18
N VAL A 246 -6.07 15.78 -34.40
CA VAL A 246 -5.48 14.50 -34.81
C VAL A 246 -3.96 14.60 -34.77
N GLY A 247 -3.31 13.65 -34.12
CA GLY A 247 -1.86 13.65 -33.90
C GLY A 247 -1.39 14.47 -32.69
N GLN A 248 -2.25 15.28 -32.06
CA GLN A 248 -1.91 16.05 -30.88
C GLN A 248 -1.69 15.14 -29.69
N LYS A 249 -0.52 15.22 -29.03
CA LYS A 249 -0.24 14.62 -27.74
C LYS A 249 -0.81 15.54 -26.64
N ALA A 250 -2.00 15.22 -26.16
CA ALA A 250 -2.80 16.09 -25.28
C ALA A 250 -2.74 15.66 -23.81
N PHE A 251 -2.21 14.47 -23.51
CA PHE A 251 -2.11 13.91 -22.17
C PHE A 251 -0.65 13.70 -21.76
N LYS A 252 -0.44 13.56 -20.44
CA LYS A 252 0.75 12.97 -19.85
C LYS A 252 0.33 11.75 -19.04
N ILE A 253 0.89 10.59 -19.34
CA ILE A 253 0.54 9.31 -18.74
C ILE A 253 1.80 8.62 -18.26
N GLY A 254 1.91 8.40 -16.95
CA GLY A 254 3.04 7.76 -16.32
C GLY A 254 3.09 8.04 -14.83
N ASP A 255 4.29 7.98 -14.28
CA ASP A 255 4.52 8.37 -12.88
C ASP A 255 4.39 9.89 -12.72
N PRO A 256 3.89 10.38 -11.57
CA PRO A 256 3.77 11.81 -11.29
C PRO A 256 5.14 12.47 -11.02
N ASP A 257 5.18 13.80 -11.02
CA ASP A 257 6.23 14.58 -10.39
C ASP A 257 6.14 14.42 -8.87
N VAL A 258 7.26 14.08 -8.19
CA VAL A 258 7.28 13.85 -6.75
C VAL A 258 8.48 14.55 -6.12
N ASN A 259 8.23 15.36 -5.09
CA ASN A 259 9.24 15.84 -4.17
C ASN A 259 8.91 15.33 -2.77
N ALA A 260 9.71 14.40 -2.24
CA ALA A 260 9.43 13.68 -1.01
C ALA A 260 10.55 13.84 0.00
N GLN A 261 10.16 13.98 1.26
CA GLN A 261 11.03 14.02 2.42
C GLN A 261 10.47 13.09 3.49
N ALA A 262 11.29 12.20 4.02
CA ALA A 262 10.90 11.31 5.10
C ALA A 262 11.99 11.23 6.16
N ALA A 263 11.61 11.07 7.41
CA ALA A 263 12.51 10.89 8.53
C ALA A 263 11.94 9.88 9.53
N SER A 264 12.80 9.20 10.25
CA SER A 264 12.43 8.33 11.36
C SER A 264 13.38 8.50 12.55
N LEU A 265 12.88 8.21 13.73
CA LEU A 265 13.63 8.16 14.97
C LEU A 265 13.16 6.95 15.78
N THR A 266 14.09 6.14 16.27
CA THR A 266 13.79 5.00 17.15
C THR A 266 14.74 5.05 18.35
N THR A 267 14.22 4.83 19.55
CA THR A 267 15.04 4.90 20.78
C THR A 267 14.51 3.97 21.85
N GLU A 268 15.41 3.45 22.67
CA GLU A 268 15.08 2.77 23.91
C GLU A 268 15.99 3.26 25.04
N TYR A 269 15.47 3.21 26.25
CA TYR A 269 16.22 3.50 27.47
C TYR A 269 15.84 2.55 28.60
N GLN A 270 16.82 1.84 29.14
CA GLN A 270 16.66 0.93 30.26
C GLN A 270 16.66 1.71 31.58
N PHE A 271 15.50 1.92 32.18
CA PHE A 271 15.37 2.61 33.48
C PHE A 271 15.88 1.75 34.63
N SER A 272 15.63 0.44 34.57
CA SER A 272 16.12 -0.57 35.50
C SER A 272 16.27 -1.91 34.75
N ASP A 273 16.80 -2.93 35.41
CA ASP A 273 16.90 -4.27 34.85
C ASP A 273 15.54 -4.86 34.45
N ALA A 274 14.46 -4.38 35.06
CA ALA A 274 13.10 -4.86 34.86
C ALA A 274 12.23 -3.93 33.98
N VAL A 275 12.68 -2.71 33.65
CA VAL A 275 11.83 -1.71 32.99
C VAL A 275 12.60 -0.96 31.90
N THR A 276 12.09 -1.00 30.68
CA THR A 276 12.61 -0.30 29.52
C THR A 276 11.52 0.60 28.93
N GLY A 277 11.84 1.87 28.69
CA GLY A 277 11.03 2.78 27.88
C GLY A 277 11.50 2.76 26.45
N TYR A 278 10.57 2.89 25.52
CA TYR A 278 10.86 2.96 24.09
C TYR A 278 9.99 3.98 23.38
N ALA A 279 10.50 4.50 22.27
CA ALA A 279 9.71 5.32 21.38
C ALA A 279 10.22 5.18 19.93
N PHE A 280 9.31 5.26 18.98
CA PHE A 280 9.66 5.43 17.57
C PHE A 280 8.66 6.34 16.87
N ALA A 281 9.19 7.11 15.91
CA ALA A 281 8.43 8.09 15.18
C ALA A 281 8.82 8.09 13.70
N THR A 282 7.86 8.40 12.83
CA THR A 282 8.10 8.68 11.42
C THR A 282 7.40 9.96 11.01
N ALA A 283 8.03 10.72 10.12
CA ALA A 283 7.46 11.92 9.54
C ALA A 283 7.76 11.97 8.04
N SER A 284 6.75 12.25 7.21
CA SER A 284 6.91 12.41 5.77
C SER A 284 6.13 13.62 5.27
N ASN A 285 6.72 14.36 4.32
CA ASN A 285 6.05 15.37 3.51
C ASN A 285 6.31 15.05 2.05
N ARG A 286 5.26 15.08 1.22
CA ARG A 286 5.38 14.86 -0.22
C ARG A 286 4.57 15.90 -0.97
N ASP A 287 5.17 16.51 -1.98
CA ASP A 287 4.53 17.32 -3.00
C ASP A 287 4.46 16.48 -4.27
N ILE A 288 3.25 16.22 -4.75
CA ILE A 288 3.01 15.29 -5.86
C ILE A 288 2.13 15.99 -6.88
N THR A 289 2.62 16.14 -8.12
CA THR A 289 1.85 16.69 -9.21
C THR A 289 1.54 15.61 -10.23
N SER A 290 0.25 15.31 -10.39
CA SER A 290 -0.29 14.41 -11.41
C SER A 290 -1.09 15.20 -12.46
N PHE A 291 -1.35 14.56 -13.61
CA PHE A 291 -2.04 15.19 -14.73
C PHE A 291 -3.45 14.60 -14.85
N ALA A 292 -4.44 15.49 -15.05
CA ALA A 292 -5.81 15.10 -15.27
C ALA A 292 -6.11 14.85 -16.75
N PHE A 293 -7.37 14.91 -17.13
CA PHE A 293 -7.80 14.76 -18.52
C PHE A 293 -7.79 16.08 -19.27
N PHE A 294 -7.33 16.07 -20.53
CA PHE A 294 -7.29 17.25 -21.38
C PHE A 294 -8.69 17.82 -21.65
N ARG A 295 -8.80 19.14 -21.62
CA ARG A 295 -9.98 19.89 -22.00
C ARG A 295 -9.77 20.54 -23.37
N ALA A 296 -10.40 19.98 -24.40
CA ALA A 296 -10.27 20.47 -25.78
C ALA A 296 -10.86 21.89 -25.94
N PRO A 297 -10.46 22.64 -26.99
CA PRO A 297 -10.93 24.00 -27.23
C PRO A 297 -12.45 24.14 -27.26
N GLY A 298 -13.16 23.21 -27.90
CA GLY A 298 -14.61 23.21 -28.01
C GLY A 298 -15.34 22.42 -26.91
N SER A 299 -14.65 22.01 -25.85
CA SER A 299 -15.26 21.33 -24.71
C SER A 299 -16.17 22.29 -23.94
N SER A 300 -17.33 21.81 -23.46
CA SER A 300 -18.19 22.55 -22.51
C SER A 300 -17.51 22.82 -21.15
N GLN A 301 -16.38 22.18 -20.91
CA GLN A 301 -15.54 22.33 -19.72
C GLN A 301 -14.36 23.30 -19.96
N ASN A 302 -14.38 24.04 -21.07
CA ASN A 302 -13.37 25.05 -21.41
C ASN A 302 -14.02 26.41 -21.68
N ILE A 303 -13.26 27.47 -21.50
CA ILE A 303 -13.60 28.84 -21.90
C ILE A 303 -12.58 29.25 -22.96
N LEU A 304 -13.01 29.33 -24.20
CA LEU A 304 -12.14 29.52 -25.38
C LEU A 304 -11.30 30.81 -25.31
N SER A 305 -11.83 31.88 -24.67
CA SER A 305 -11.09 33.11 -24.46
C SER A 305 -9.98 33.01 -23.41
N VAL A 306 -10.02 31.98 -22.52
CA VAL A 306 -8.97 31.71 -21.52
C VAL A 306 -7.97 30.72 -22.07
N TYR A 307 -8.46 29.60 -22.64
CA TYR A 307 -7.60 28.54 -23.21
C TYR A 307 -7.98 28.24 -24.66
N PRO A 308 -7.49 29.06 -25.63
CA PRO A 308 -7.83 28.90 -27.05
C PRO A 308 -7.41 27.56 -27.66
N GLN A 309 -6.37 26.92 -27.11
CA GLN A 309 -5.85 25.63 -27.58
C GLN A 309 -6.29 24.43 -26.69
N GLY A 310 -7.18 24.68 -25.73
CA GLY A 310 -7.46 23.72 -24.68
C GLY A 310 -6.37 23.71 -23.60
N PHE A 311 -6.52 22.85 -22.60
CA PHE A 311 -5.58 22.75 -21.47
C PHE A 311 -5.58 21.37 -20.83
N LEU A 312 -4.47 21.02 -20.20
CA LEU A 312 -4.32 19.82 -19.40
C LEU A 312 -4.22 20.24 -17.93
N PRO A 313 -5.27 20.03 -17.12
CA PRO A 313 -5.25 20.37 -15.70
C PRO A 313 -4.21 19.52 -14.94
N GLU A 314 -3.61 20.13 -13.94
CA GLU A 314 -2.69 19.50 -13.00
C GLU A 314 -3.36 19.36 -11.62
N ILE A 315 -3.21 18.19 -10.99
CA ILE A 315 -3.66 17.93 -9.61
C ILE A 315 -2.43 17.86 -8.75
N GLN A 316 -2.24 18.86 -7.90
CA GLN A 316 -1.15 18.91 -6.93
C GLN A 316 -1.65 18.49 -5.57
N SER A 317 -1.01 17.47 -4.98
CA SER A 317 -1.37 16.89 -3.69
C SER A 317 -0.21 17.08 -2.71
N TYR A 318 -0.46 17.79 -1.62
CA TYR A 318 0.50 17.94 -0.51
C TYR A 318 0.17 16.94 0.58
N ALA A 319 0.88 15.80 0.61
CA ALA A 319 0.68 14.74 1.58
C ALA A 319 1.61 14.91 2.79
N LYS A 320 1.02 14.94 3.98
CA LYS A 320 1.72 15.00 5.27
C LYS A 320 1.37 13.78 6.08
N ASP A 321 2.37 13.06 6.55
CA ASP A 321 2.20 11.86 7.37
C ASP A 321 3.06 11.94 8.63
N ARG A 322 2.49 11.56 9.78
CA ARG A 322 3.15 11.58 11.08
C ARG A 322 2.74 10.35 11.89
N SER A 323 3.69 9.73 12.53
CA SER A 323 3.42 8.64 13.48
C SER A 323 4.35 8.76 14.68
N LEU A 324 3.81 8.46 15.85
CA LEU A 324 4.57 8.37 17.09
C LEU A 324 4.03 7.20 17.89
N VAL A 325 4.91 6.31 18.30
CA VAL A 325 4.61 5.30 19.30
C VAL A 325 5.56 5.53 20.47
N ALA A 326 5.00 5.53 21.69
CA ALA A 326 5.79 5.59 22.93
C ALA A 326 5.22 4.56 23.90
N GLY A 327 6.09 3.84 24.58
CA GLY A 327 5.69 2.78 25.50
C GLY A 327 6.71 2.48 26.56
N VAL A 328 6.27 1.70 27.52
CA VAL A 328 7.10 1.15 28.58
C VAL A 328 6.82 -0.34 28.66
N ARG A 329 7.85 -1.14 28.69
CA ARG A 329 7.76 -2.59 28.83
C ARG A 329 8.64 -3.08 29.96
N GLY A 330 8.28 -4.21 30.50
CA GLY A 330 9.06 -4.78 31.61
C GLY A 330 8.60 -6.15 32.01
N SER A 331 9.29 -6.68 33.03
CA SER A 331 8.98 -7.99 33.62
C SER A 331 8.79 -7.83 35.11
N THR A 332 7.79 -8.52 35.66
CA THR A 332 7.53 -8.59 37.10
C THR A 332 8.34 -9.70 37.75
N ALA A 333 8.54 -9.63 39.07
CA ALA A 333 9.14 -10.72 39.85
C ALA A 333 8.37 -12.06 39.76
N GLY A 334 7.09 -12.02 39.35
CA GLY A 334 6.27 -13.18 39.08
C GLY A 334 6.43 -13.79 37.69
N GLY A 335 7.36 -13.29 36.85
CA GLY A 335 7.63 -13.77 35.51
C GLY A 335 6.56 -13.35 34.48
N TRP A 336 5.80 -12.29 34.76
CA TRP A 336 4.91 -11.69 33.78
C TRP A 336 5.66 -10.59 33.02
N ASP A 337 5.74 -10.73 31.70
CA ASP A 337 6.16 -9.64 30.81
C ASP A 337 4.94 -8.80 30.45
N TRP A 338 5.13 -7.49 30.42
CA TRP A 338 4.09 -6.52 30.09
C TRP A 338 4.62 -5.42 29.17
N ASP A 339 3.74 -4.88 28.32
CA ASP A 339 3.98 -3.72 27.45
C ASP A 339 2.75 -2.81 27.50
N ALA A 340 2.96 -1.56 27.84
CA ALA A 340 1.94 -0.51 27.79
C ALA A 340 2.40 0.57 26.82
N SER A 341 1.57 0.89 25.83
CA SER A 341 1.96 1.84 24.77
C SER A 341 0.82 2.73 24.33
N TYR A 342 1.21 3.92 23.85
CA TYR A 342 0.37 4.85 23.14
C TYR A 342 0.89 5.00 21.71
N ASN A 343 -0.02 4.95 20.73
CA ASN A 343 0.27 5.10 19.31
C ASN A 343 -0.59 6.24 18.73
N TYR A 344 0.06 7.21 18.12
CA TYR A 344 -0.54 8.32 17.39
C TYR A 344 -0.21 8.21 15.91
N GLY A 345 -1.24 8.29 15.06
CA GLY A 345 -1.12 8.35 13.61
C GLY A 345 -1.88 9.53 13.02
N TYR A 346 -1.29 10.18 12.03
CA TYR A 346 -1.87 11.33 11.34
C TYR A 346 -1.48 11.30 9.87
N ASN A 347 -2.47 11.42 8.98
CA ASN A 347 -2.24 11.61 7.55
C ASN A 347 -3.18 12.69 7.03
N ARG A 348 -2.65 13.65 6.26
CA ARG A 348 -3.43 14.70 5.60
C ARG A 348 -2.93 14.91 4.18
N ILE A 349 -3.87 15.05 3.26
CA ILE A 349 -3.62 15.39 1.86
C ILE A 349 -4.42 16.65 1.53
N ASP A 350 -3.72 17.75 1.25
CA ASP A 350 -4.27 18.99 0.72
C ASP A 350 -4.25 18.93 -0.81
N PHE A 351 -5.35 19.24 -1.47
CA PHE A 351 -5.48 19.21 -2.94
C PHE A 351 -5.50 20.62 -3.50
N HIS A 352 -4.78 20.81 -4.60
CA HIS A 352 -4.80 22.01 -5.41
C HIS A 352 -4.89 21.62 -6.88
N THR A 353 -5.68 22.36 -7.64
CA THR A 353 -5.61 22.30 -9.11
C THR A 353 -4.87 23.48 -9.68
N ARG A 354 -4.08 23.23 -10.73
CA ARG A 354 -3.34 24.21 -11.49
C ARG A 354 -3.59 24.03 -12.98
N ASN A 355 -3.23 25.04 -13.78
CA ASN A 355 -3.52 25.04 -15.22
C ASN A 355 -4.98 24.62 -15.48
N THR A 356 -5.91 25.23 -14.78
CA THR A 356 -7.33 24.86 -14.73
C THR A 356 -8.20 26.10 -14.90
N LEU A 357 -9.52 25.92 -14.83
CA LEU A 357 -10.53 26.96 -14.69
C LEU A 357 -11.81 26.38 -14.10
N ASN A 358 -12.71 27.24 -13.62
CA ASN A 358 -14.11 26.90 -13.32
C ASN A 358 -15.02 27.61 -14.34
N VAL A 359 -15.68 26.84 -15.20
CA VAL A 359 -16.57 27.36 -16.27
C VAL A 359 -17.68 28.25 -15.69
N SER A 360 -18.17 27.93 -14.51
CA SER A 360 -19.22 28.71 -13.83
C SER A 360 -18.79 30.11 -13.39
N LEU A 361 -17.49 30.41 -13.33
CA LEU A 361 -16.93 31.74 -13.04
C LEU A 361 -16.73 32.58 -14.31
N GLY A 362 -16.92 31.98 -15.49
CA GLY A 362 -16.72 32.65 -16.77
C GLY A 362 -15.25 33.03 -17.03
N PRO A 363 -15.01 34.02 -17.93
CA PRO A 363 -13.64 34.40 -18.35
C PRO A 363 -12.76 34.97 -17.23
N THR A 364 -13.33 35.31 -16.08
CA THR A 364 -12.62 35.80 -14.90
C THR A 364 -12.22 34.70 -13.92
N SER A 365 -12.39 33.43 -14.32
CA SER A 365 -11.97 32.29 -13.51
C SER A 365 -10.48 32.34 -13.19
N SER A 366 -10.14 32.03 -11.93
CA SER A 366 -8.75 31.68 -11.59
C SER A 366 -8.29 30.46 -12.40
N MET A 367 -6.98 30.36 -12.60
CA MET A 367 -6.30 29.21 -13.23
C MET A 367 -5.68 28.28 -12.20
N SER A 368 -5.88 28.54 -10.90
CA SER A 368 -5.42 27.70 -9.79
C SER A 368 -6.40 27.85 -8.64
N PHE A 369 -6.67 26.72 -7.95
CA PHE A 369 -7.59 26.67 -6.82
C PHE A 369 -7.03 25.77 -5.71
N TYR A 370 -7.39 26.10 -4.46
CA TYR A 370 -7.34 25.18 -3.34
C TYR A 370 -8.64 24.39 -3.28
N ASP A 371 -8.55 23.06 -3.40
CA ASP A 371 -9.71 22.20 -3.58
C ASP A 371 -10.18 21.55 -2.27
N GLY A 372 -9.46 21.78 -1.17
CA GLY A 372 -9.77 21.21 0.15
C GLY A 372 -8.80 20.12 0.56
N ALA A 373 -9.12 19.42 1.63
CA ALA A 373 -8.25 18.39 2.19
C ALA A 373 -9.00 17.19 2.74
N LEU A 374 -8.31 16.05 2.74
CA LEU A 374 -8.67 14.84 3.46
C LEU A 374 -7.68 14.61 4.60
N GLU A 375 -8.17 14.20 5.77
CA GLU A 375 -7.34 14.00 6.96
C GLU A 375 -7.82 12.78 7.74
N THR A 376 -6.89 11.96 8.21
CA THR A 376 -7.15 10.89 9.17
C THR A 376 -6.28 11.05 10.40
N THR A 377 -6.83 10.76 11.56
CA THR A 377 -6.11 10.70 12.84
C THR A 377 -6.49 9.43 13.56
N GLN A 378 -5.50 8.75 14.12
CA GLN A 378 -5.70 7.54 14.90
C GLN A 378 -4.93 7.63 16.21
N ASN A 379 -5.61 7.29 17.33
CA ASN A 379 -5.00 7.18 18.65
C ASN A 379 -5.30 5.77 19.18
N ILE A 380 -4.25 5.05 19.61
CA ILE A 380 -4.39 3.71 20.17
C ILE A 380 -3.66 3.62 21.50
N VAL A 381 -4.31 3.02 22.50
CA VAL A 381 -3.69 2.61 23.76
C VAL A 381 -3.72 1.11 23.82
N ASN A 382 -2.58 0.47 24.01
CA ASN A 382 -2.45 -0.98 24.15
C ASN A 382 -1.87 -1.34 25.52
N LEU A 383 -2.36 -2.43 26.06
CA LEU A 383 -1.77 -3.15 27.18
C LEU A 383 -1.68 -4.63 26.81
N ASP A 384 -0.47 -5.12 26.71
CA ASP A 384 -0.16 -6.52 26.38
C ASP A 384 0.53 -7.17 27.58
N VAL A 385 0.13 -8.39 27.97
CA VAL A 385 0.71 -9.12 29.08
C VAL A 385 0.91 -10.57 28.66
N LYS A 386 2.08 -11.16 28.96
CA LYS A 386 2.36 -12.57 28.68
C LYS A 386 3.19 -13.22 29.77
N ARG A 387 3.07 -14.57 29.84
CA ARG A 387 3.89 -15.40 30.75
C ARG A 387 4.03 -16.82 30.22
N GLY A 388 5.21 -17.40 30.36
CA GLY A 388 5.46 -18.82 30.21
C GLY A 388 5.13 -19.59 31.50
N PHE A 389 4.38 -20.69 31.38
CA PHE A 389 4.04 -21.58 32.47
C PHE A 389 4.66 -22.95 32.23
N ASP A 390 5.42 -23.44 33.20
CA ASP A 390 5.91 -24.80 33.17
C ASP A 390 4.80 -25.78 33.63
N TRP A 391 4.14 -26.38 32.63
CA TRP A 391 3.09 -27.39 32.84
C TRP A 391 3.61 -28.79 32.56
N GLY A 392 4.92 -29.00 32.56
CA GLY A 392 5.54 -30.31 32.33
C GLY A 392 5.54 -30.75 30.86
N LEU A 393 5.34 -29.83 29.92
CA LEU A 393 5.52 -30.04 28.48
C LEU A 393 7.00 -29.87 28.09
N ALA A 394 7.34 -30.05 26.81
CA ALA A 394 8.71 -29.91 26.33
C ALA A 394 9.25 -28.49 26.57
N TYR A 395 8.40 -27.48 26.40
CA TYR A 395 8.70 -26.06 26.66
C TYR A 395 7.56 -25.41 27.44
N PRO A 396 7.81 -24.27 28.11
CA PRO A 396 6.76 -23.54 28.83
C PRO A 396 5.62 -23.12 27.89
N VAL A 397 4.39 -23.30 28.35
CA VAL A 397 3.18 -22.82 27.68
C VAL A 397 3.11 -21.32 27.80
N THR A 398 3.14 -20.61 26.68
CA THR A 398 2.97 -19.16 26.66
C THR A 398 1.50 -18.79 26.67
N VAL A 399 1.10 -18.03 27.67
CA VAL A 399 -0.23 -17.42 27.76
C VAL A 399 -0.08 -15.91 27.62
N ALA A 400 -0.81 -15.31 26.69
CA ALA A 400 -0.84 -13.87 26.49
C ALA A 400 -2.28 -13.37 26.49
N PHE A 401 -2.48 -12.16 26.97
CA PHE A 401 -3.75 -11.44 26.90
C PHE A 401 -3.50 -9.94 26.87
N GLY A 402 -4.46 -9.18 26.36
CA GLY A 402 -4.33 -7.74 26.33
C GLY A 402 -5.62 -7.03 26.03
N ALA A 403 -5.52 -5.71 26.10
CA ALA A 403 -6.59 -4.79 25.82
C ALA A 403 -6.12 -3.66 24.90
N GLU A 404 -7.02 -3.22 24.03
CA GLU A 404 -6.79 -2.09 23.14
C GLU A 404 -7.97 -1.12 23.23
N TYR A 405 -7.68 0.16 23.28
CA TYR A 405 -8.63 1.22 22.98
C TYR A 405 -8.14 1.99 21.77
N ARG A 406 -9.01 2.21 20.77
CA ARG A 406 -8.71 2.94 19.55
C ARG A 406 -9.76 4.01 19.27
N ASN A 407 -9.29 5.23 19.01
CA ASN A 407 -10.10 6.34 18.51
C ASN A 407 -9.63 6.72 17.12
N GLU A 408 -10.53 6.74 16.15
CA GLU A 408 -10.27 7.11 14.76
C GLU A 408 -11.10 8.33 14.39
N LYS A 409 -10.50 9.23 13.62
CA LYS A 409 -11.17 10.41 13.08
C LYS A 409 -10.83 10.53 11.61
N TRP A 410 -11.84 10.88 10.83
CA TRP A 410 -11.67 11.24 9.44
C TRP A 410 -12.37 12.56 9.15
N ASN A 411 -11.70 13.44 8.39
CA ASN A 411 -12.17 14.80 8.11
C ASN A 411 -12.02 15.10 6.63
N GLN A 412 -13.08 15.64 6.03
CA GLN A 412 -13.08 16.24 4.70
C GLN A 412 -13.31 17.73 4.84
N SER A 413 -12.27 18.53 4.54
CA SER A 413 -12.28 19.99 4.66
C SER A 413 -12.62 20.64 3.33
N PRO A 414 -13.41 21.73 3.32
CA PRO A 414 -13.79 22.40 2.09
C PRO A 414 -12.61 23.10 1.40
N GLY A 415 -12.72 23.23 0.08
CA GLY A 415 -11.88 24.08 -0.74
C GLY A 415 -12.29 25.55 -0.69
N GLU A 416 -11.61 26.40 -1.46
CA GLU A 416 -12.05 27.78 -1.67
C GLU A 416 -13.30 27.83 -2.57
N VAL A 417 -14.12 28.88 -2.44
CA VAL A 417 -15.41 28.99 -3.13
C VAL A 417 -15.28 28.77 -4.64
N GLY A 418 -14.26 29.32 -5.26
CA GLY A 418 -14.00 29.19 -6.70
C GLY A 418 -13.77 27.74 -7.14
N SER A 419 -13.26 26.88 -6.27
CA SER A 419 -12.93 25.49 -6.59
C SER A 419 -14.17 24.58 -6.70
N TYR A 420 -15.32 24.96 -6.11
CA TYR A 420 -16.56 24.17 -6.12
C TYR A 420 -17.79 24.94 -6.60
N PHE A 421 -17.69 26.24 -6.85
CA PHE A 421 -18.82 27.06 -7.28
C PHE A 421 -19.46 26.55 -8.58
N GLN A 422 -20.80 26.52 -8.60
CA GLN A 422 -21.60 26.14 -9.78
C GLN A 422 -22.67 27.21 -10.05
N ALA A 423 -22.72 27.74 -11.26
CA ALA A 423 -23.72 28.66 -11.74
C ALA A 423 -24.80 27.94 -12.57
N GLY A 424 -26.01 27.82 -12.02
CA GLY A 424 -27.13 27.18 -12.69
C GLY A 424 -26.80 25.73 -13.12
N THR A 425 -26.94 25.44 -14.41
CA THR A 425 -26.69 24.11 -15.01
C THR A 425 -25.31 23.96 -15.66
N LEU A 426 -24.44 24.98 -15.56
CA LEU A 426 -23.08 24.90 -16.08
C LEU A 426 -22.26 23.88 -15.29
N ALA A 427 -21.18 23.39 -15.90
CA ALA A 427 -20.21 22.60 -15.16
C ALA A 427 -19.66 23.42 -13.97
N GLY A 428 -19.71 22.86 -12.79
CA GLY A 428 -19.20 23.49 -11.57
C GLY A 428 -17.84 22.96 -11.18
N GLY A 429 -17.12 23.78 -10.41
CA GLY A 429 -15.85 23.39 -9.83
C GLY A 429 -14.64 23.51 -10.77
N ALA A 430 -13.47 23.45 -10.17
CA ALA A 430 -12.19 23.43 -10.89
C ALA A 430 -12.12 22.19 -11.79
N GLN A 431 -11.57 22.37 -12.99
CA GLN A 431 -11.38 21.25 -13.93
C GLN A 431 -10.15 20.43 -13.54
N GLY A 432 -10.27 19.10 -13.57
CA GLY A 432 -9.27 18.16 -13.10
C GLY A 432 -9.66 17.55 -11.77
N PHE A 433 -9.80 18.35 -10.73
CA PHE A 433 -10.31 17.92 -9.43
C PHE A 433 -11.23 19.03 -8.86
N GLY A 434 -12.52 18.78 -8.82
CA GLY A 434 -13.49 19.72 -8.27
C GLY A 434 -13.37 19.82 -6.75
N GLY A 435 -13.26 21.05 -6.21
CA GLY A 435 -13.09 21.28 -4.79
C GLY A 435 -14.26 20.76 -3.96
N PHE A 436 -13.99 20.41 -2.70
CA PHE A 436 -15.01 19.98 -1.75
C PHE A 436 -15.83 21.19 -1.31
N ALA A 437 -17.14 21.13 -1.49
CA ALA A 437 -18.05 22.16 -0.99
C ALA A 437 -18.28 21.97 0.53
N PRO A 438 -18.63 23.04 1.29
CA PRO A 438 -18.97 22.91 2.71
C PRO A 438 -20.11 21.92 2.99
N SER A 439 -21.05 21.76 2.04
CA SER A 439 -22.19 20.83 2.16
C SER A 439 -21.81 19.35 2.11
N VAL A 440 -20.60 19.03 1.62
CA VAL A 440 -20.06 17.65 1.53
C VAL A 440 -18.86 17.45 2.45
N SER A 441 -18.53 18.46 3.23
CA SER A 441 -17.41 18.45 4.18
C SER A 441 -17.91 18.13 5.59
N GLY A 442 -17.05 17.50 6.38
CA GLY A 442 -17.43 17.12 7.75
C GLY A 442 -16.32 16.41 8.47
N GLN A 443 -16.50 16.25 9.77
CA GLN A 443 -15.60 15.49 10.65
C GLN A 443 -16.37 14.35 11.29
N TYR A 444 -15.82 13.15 11.20
CA TYR A 444 -16.40 11.91 11.69
C TYR A 444 -15.43 11.19 12.59
N SER A 445 -15.93 10.49 13.60
CA SER A 445 -15.10 9.74 14.53
C SER A 445 -15.78 8.48 15.00
N ARG A 446 -14.99 7.50 15.38
CA ARG A 446 -15.45 6.29 16.08
C ARG A 446 -14.45 5.88 17.14
N ASP A 447 -14.96 5.16 18.12
CA ASP A 447 -14.20 4.51 19.16
C ASP A 447 -14.34 3.00 19.04
N SER A 448 -13.32 2.25 19.41
CA SER A 448 -13.39 0.81 19.56
C SER A 448 -12.60 0.33 20.76
N TYR A 449 -13.10 -0.76 21.37
CA TYR A 449 -12.47 -1.45 22.49
C TYR A 449 -12.24 -2.90 22.08
N ALA A 450 -11.09 -3.46 22.42
CA ALA A 450 -10.79 -4.85 22.14
C ALA A 450 -10.15 -5.54 23.34
N LEU A 451 -10.48 -6.83 23.49
CA LEU A 451 -9.84 -7.77 24.41
C LEU A 451 -9.39 -8.99 23.61
N TYR A 452 -8.20 -9.48 23.90
CA TYR A 452 -7.71 -10.72 23.28
C TYR A 452 -7.06 -11.65 24.31
N ALA A 453 -7.04 -12.93 23.96
CA ALA A 453 -6.26 -13.95 24.65
C ALA A 453 -5.64 -14.91 23.62
N ASP A 454 -4.42 -15.35 23.89
CA ASP A 454 -3.63 -16.22 23.05
C ASP A 454 -2.89 -17.25 23.94
N ILE A 455 -2.85 -18.49 23.49
CA ILE A 455 -2.12 -19.56 24.15
C ILE A 455 -1.34 -20.35 23.10
N GLU A 456 -0.03 -20.46 23.30
CA GLU A 456 0.87 -21.26 22.47
C GLU A 456 1.59 -22.30 23.33
N ALA A 457 1.62 -23.55 22.84
CA ALA A 457 2.26 -24.66 23.53
C ALA A 457 3.11 -25.51 22.56
N ASP A 458 4.32 -25.84 22.99
CA ASP A 458 5.13 -26.88 22.39
C ASP A 458 4.98 -28.16 23.24
N PHE A 459 4.05 -29.02 22.80
CA PHE A 459 3.70 -30.24 23.54
C PHE A 459 4.85 -31.24 23.56
N THR A 460 5.63 -31.28 22.51
CA THR A 460 6.85 -32.07 22.34
C THR A 460 7.82 -31.26 21.45
N ASP A 461 9.07 -31.73 21.36
CA ASP A 461 10.07 -31.16 20.41
C ASP A 461 9.59 -31.17 18.96
N LYS A 462 8.55 -31.97 18.63
CA LYS A 462 8.02 -32.14 17.28
C LYS A 462 6.66 -31.51 17.05
N PHE A 463 5.88 -31.28 18.09
CA PHE A 463 4.49 -30.81 17.96
C PHE A 463 4.23 -29.56 18.76
N SER A 464 3.84 -28.51 18.08
CA SER A 464 3.38 -27.25 18.65
C SER A 464 1.98 -26.90 18.16
N ALA A 465 1.20 -26.24 19.00
CA ALA A 465 -0.10 -25.70 18.60
C ALA A 465 -0.40 -24.38 19.33
N GLY A 466 -1.29 -23.58 18.76
CA GLY A 466 -1.72 -22.30 19.32
C GLY A 466 -3.21 -22.06 19.09
N LEU A 467 -3.82 -21.33 20.03
CA LEU A 467 -5.19 -20.84 19.96
C LEU A 467 -5.21 -19.36 20.34
N ALA A 468 -5.87 -18.54 19.53
CA ALA A 468 -6.07 -17.12 19.79
C ALA A 468 -7.53 -16.75 19.61
N GLY A 469 -8.02 -15.82 20.42
CA GLY A 469 -9.35 -15.24 20.31
C GLY A 469 -9.32 -13.76 20.64
N ARG A 470 -10.13 -12.99 19.91
CA ARG A 470 -10.25 -11.53 20.09
C ARG A 470 -11.71 -11.12 19.93
N TYR A 471 -12.15 -10.21 20.78
CA TYR A 471 -13.44 -9.53 20.71
C TYR A 471 -13.21 -8.04 20.60
N GLU A 472 -13.90 -7.40 19.68
CA GLU A 472 -13.85 -5.94 19.47
C GLU A 472 -15.28 -5.39 19.43
N ASP A 473 -15.48 -4.19 20.00
CA ASP A 473 -16.74 -3.45 19.96
C ASP A 473 -16.49 -2.04 19.41
N TYR A 474 -17.24 -1.67 18.38
CA TYR A 474 -17.13 -0.42 17.64
C TYR A 474 -18.38 0.43 17.83
N SER A 475 -18.22 1.73 18.02
CA SER A 475 -19.31 2.68 18.29
C SER A 475 -20.27 2.89 17.12
N ASP A 476 -19.92 2.49 15.90
CA ASP A 476 -20.68 2.75 14.67
C ASP A 476 -21.36 1.52 14.05
N PHE A 477 -20.78 0.33 14.13
CA PHE A 477 -21.35 -0.87 13.49
C PHE A 477 -21.43 -2.11 14.41
N GLY A 478 -21.11 -1.96 15.71
CA GLY A 478 -21.27 -3.02 16.73
C GLY A 478 -20.05 -3.91 16.91
N SER A 479 -20.26 -5.11 17.41
CA SER A 479 -19.19 -5.98 17.90
C SER A 479 -18.84 -7.09 16.92
N GLN A 480 -17.56 -7.48 16.93
CA GLN A 480 -17.00 -8.56 16.13
C GLN A 480 -16.13 -9.47 16.98
N ALA A 481 -16.13 -10.77 16.66
CA ALA A 481 -15.25 -11.74 17.27
C ALA A 481 -14.43 -12.46 16.20
N SER A 482 -13.14 -12.68 16.49
CA SER A 482 -12.25 -13.46 15.63
C SER A 482 -11.49 -14.51 16.42
N GLY A 483 -11.17 -15.63 15.76
CA GLY A 483 -10.46 -16.74 16.34
C GLY A 483 -9.43 -17.32 15.40
N LYS A 484 -8.36 -17.92 15.94
CA LYS A 484 -7.34 -18.63 15.18
C LYS A 484 -6.93 -19.90 15.92
N ALA A 485 -6.81 -20.98 15.16
CA ALA A 485 -6.14 -22.20 15.60
C ALA A 485 -5.00 -22.50 14.64
N SER A 486 -3.83 -22.84 15.19
CA SER A 486 -2.64 -23.17 14.42
C SER A 486 -1.95 -24.39 15.01
N ALA A 487 -1.28 -25.17 14.16
CA ALA A 487 -0.48 -26.30 14.59
C ALA A 487 0.70 -26.53 13.63
N ARG A 488 1.79 -27.09 14.18
CA ARG A 488 2.96 -27.52 13.42
C ARG A 488 3.42 -28.88 13.95
N TYR A 489 3.77 -29.77 13.00
CA TYR A 489 4.36 -31.07 13.32
C TYR A 489 5.63 -31.29 12.51
N ALA A 490 6.77 -31.48 13.20
CA ALA A 490 8.05 -31.81 12.62
C ALA A 490 8.17 -33.34 12.54
N PHE A 491 8.09 -33.92 11.33
CA PHE A 491 8.36 -35.34 11.10
C PHE A 491 9.82 -35.67 11.38
N THR A 492 10.68 -34.78 10.95
CA THR A 492 12.13 -34.79 11.18
C THR A 492 12.60 -33.34 11.36
N ASP A 493 13.85 -33.11 11.74
CA ASP A 493 14.46 -31.77 11.81
C ASP A 493 14.46 -31.05 10.43
N LYS A 494 14.21 -31.78 9.33
CA LYS A 494 14.26 -31.28 7.95
C LYS A 494 12.90 -31.16 7.29
N ILE A 495 11.85 -31.72 7.87
CA ILE A 495 10.51 -31.79 7.25
C ILE A 495 9.47 -31.47 8.32
N ALA A 496 8.69 -30.44 8.14
CA ALA A 496 7.58 -30.10 8.99
C ALA A 496 6.33 -29.76 8.17
N LEU A 497 5.16 -30.06 8.74
CA LEU A 497 3.85 -29.65 8.26
C LEU A 497 3.29 -28.62 9.24
N ARG A 498 2.67 -27.58 8.71
CA ARG A 498 1.95 -26.58 9.50
C ARG A 498 0.57 -26.34 8.92
N GLY A 499 -0.37 -25.91 9.76
CA GLY A 499 -1.70 -25.57 9.27
C GLY A 499 -2.41 -24.61 10.19
N THR A 500 -3.29 -23.79 9.63
CA THR A 500 -4.08 -22.80 10.37
C THR A 500 -5.51 -22.75 9.87
N VAL A 501 -6.40 -22.39 10.80
CA VAL A 501 -7.76 -21.95 10.50
C VAL A 501 -7.98 -20.66 11.28
N ALA A 502 -8.38 -19.59 10.58
CA ALA A 502 -8.59 -18.29 11.22
C ALA A 502 -9.84 -17.62 10.67
N SER A 503 -10.67 -17.09 11.56
CA SER A 503 -11.69 -16.11 11.23
C SER A 503 -11.15 -14.71 11.40
N GLY A 504 -11.59 -13.78 10.55
CA GLY A 504 -11.19 -12.39 10.60
C GLY A 504 -12.32 -11.47 10.19
N PHE A 505 -12.09 -10.18 10.31
CA PHE A 505 -13.02 -9.17 9.86
C PHE A 505 -12.28 -7.88 9.48
N ARG A 506 -12.99 -7.01 8.74
CA ARG A 506 -12.55 -5.65 8.47
C ARG A 506 -13.71 -4.67 8.70
N ALA A 507 -13.44 -3.68 9.51
CA ALA A 507 -14.36 -2.57 9.74
C ALA A 507 -14.50 -1.70 8.47
N PRO A 508 -15.70 -1.21 8.11
CA PRO A 508 -15.82 -0.16 7.10
C PRO A 508 -15.03 1.06 7.55
N SER A 509 -14.13 1.59 6.72
CA SER A 509 -13.40 2.80 7.10
C SER A 509 -14.33 4.02 7.15
N LEU A 510 -14.02 5.00 8.01
CA LEU A 510 -14.79 6.26 8.05
C LEU A 510 -14.78 6.96 6.68
N ALA A 511 -13.68 6.86 5.93
CA ALA A 511 -13.61 7.36 4.58
C ALA A 511 -14.61 6.65 3.63
N GLN A 512 -14.76 5.33 3.70
CA GLN A 512 -15.73 4.59 2.87
C GLN A 512 -17.18 4.95 3.23
N GLN A 513 -17.45 5.26 4.49
CA GLN A 513 -18.79 5.64 4.94
C GLN A 513 -19.17 7.06 4.52
N TYR A 514 -18.25 8.03 4.59
CA TYR A 514 -18.60 9.46 4.56
C TYR A 514 -17.99 10.25 3.39
N PHE A 515 -17.08 9.68 2.61
CA PHE A 515 -16.47 10.39 1.49
C PHE A 515 -17.47 10.77 0.42
N GLN A 516 -17.39 12.04 -0.02
CA GLN A 516 -18.15 12.55 -1.16
C GLN A 516 -17.28 13.44 -2.03
N SER A 517 -17.17 13.09 -3.31
CA SER A 517 -16.46 13.89 -4.32
C SER A 517 -16.98 13.59 -5.71
N THR A 518 -16.77 14.53 -6.64
CA THR A 518 -16.99 14.31 -8.07
C THR A 518 -15.65 14.04 -8.74
N SER A 519 -15.58 12.99 -9.54
CA SER A 519 -14.41 12.65 -10.34
C SER A 519 -14.77 12.53 -11.81
N THR A 520 -13.85 12.99 -12.67
CA THR A 520 -13.97 12.83 -14.11
C THR A 520 -13.45 11.44 -14.52
N THR A 521 -14.22 10.70 -15.31
CA THR A 521 -13.82 9.40 -15.84
C THR A 521 -14.15 9.25 -17.31
N PHE A 522 -13.38 8.42 -18.04
CA PHE A 522 -13.76 7.97 -19.37
C PHE A 522 -14.33 6.57 -19.30
N LEU A 523 -15.47 6.39 -19.95
CA LEU A 523 -16.06 5.07 -20.11
C LEU A 523 -15.55 4.50 -21.46
N ALA A 524 -15.13 3.22 -21.46
CA ALA A 524 -14.61 2.57 -22.67
C ALA A 524 -15.62 2.70 -23.84
N GLY A 525 -15.12 3.11 -25.00
CA GLY A 525 -15.94 3.39 -26.17
C GLY A 525 -16.61 4.76 -26.21
N ASN A 526 -16.44 5.62 -25.18
CA ASN A 526 -16.94 6.97 -25.18
C ASN A 526 -15.79 7.96 -25.08
N PRO A 527 -15.57 8.85 -26.09
CA PRO A 527 -14.49 9.81 -26.09
C PRO A 527 -14.72 11.02 -25.18
N ASN A 528 -15.93 11.20 -24.66
CA ASN A 528 -16.27 12.29 -23.77
C ASN A 528 -16.10 11.91 -22.30
N PRO A 529 -15.60 12.80 -21.45
CA PRO A 529 -15.50 12.54 -20.02
C PRO A 529 -16.89 12.55 -19.35
N PHE A 530 -17.03 11.73 -18.33
CA PHE A 530 -18.20 11.65 -17.45
C PHE A 530 -17.85 12.16 -16.05
N GLU A 531 -18.70 13.05 -15.52
CA GLU A 531 -18.62 13.49 -14.13
C GLU A 531 -19.40 12.51 -13.25
N ILE A 532 -18.69 11.73 -12.46
CA ILE A 532 -19.26 10.72 -11.56
C ILE A 532 -19.08 11.17 -10.12
N ARG A 533 -20.18 11.26 -9.37
CA ARG A 533 -20.15 11.61 -7.95
C ARG A 533 -20.21 10.38 -7.06
N THR A 534 -19.27 10.28 -6.13
CA THR A 534 -19.33 9.31 -5.03
C THR A 534 -20.20 9.90 -3.93
N PHE A 535 -21.18 9.13 -3.46
CA PHE A 535 -22.10 9.51 -2.41
C PHE A 535 -21.89 8.67 -1.16
N PRO A 536 -21.96 9.23 0.06
CA PRO A 536 -22.03 8.45 1.29
C PRO A 536 -23.20 7.46 1.25
N ALA A 537 -22.99 6.23 1.73
CA ALA A 537 -24.00 5.17 1.65
C ALA A 537 -25.30 5.52 2.39
N ASP A 538 -25.21 6.33 3.44
CA ASP A 538 -26.34 6.80 4.24
C ASP A 538 -27.04 8.05 3.69
N SER A 539 -26.52 8.67 2.60
CA SER A 539 -27.11 9.86 1.99
C SER A 539 -28.45 9.55 1.31
N ASN A 540 -29.34 10.54 1.27
CA ASN A 540 -30.66 10.39 0.59
C ASN A 540 -30.49 9.99 -0.88
N VAL A 541 -29.47 10.53 -1.57
CA VAL A 541 -29.20 10.23 -2.97
C VAL A 541 -28.75 8.78 -3.15
N ALA A 542 -27.79 8.31 -2.32
CA ALA A 542 -27.35 6.92 -2.38
C ALA A 542 -28.48 5.94 -2.03
N ARG A 543 -29.29 6.26 -1.02
CA ARG A 543 -30.48 5.45 -0.66
C ARG A 543 -31.52 5.42 -1.81
N ALA A 544 -31.66 6.50 -2.58
CA ALA A 544 -32.50 6.50 -3.78
C ALA A 544 -31.98 5.55 -4.87
N PHE A 545 -30.67 5.23 -4.86
CA PHE A 545 -30.06 4.17 -5.68
C PHE A 545 -30.03 2.80 -4.97
N GLY A 546 -30.59 2.70 -3.74
CA GLY A 546 -30.67 1.46 -2.99
C GLY A 546 -29.42 1.16 -2.14
N ALA A 547 -28.66 2.18 -1.75
CA ALA A 547 -27.61 2.03 -0.77
C ALA A 547 -28.15 1.71 0.63
N GLU A 548 -27.41 0.93 1.38
CA GLU A 548 -27.63 0.60 2.78
C GLU A 548 -26.41 1.03 3.60
N PRO A 549 -26.54 1.27 4.92
CA PRO A 549 -25.39 1.48 5.80
C PRO A 549 -24.38 0.34 5.65
N LEU A 550 -23.10 0.65 5.81
CA LEU A 550 -22.05 -0.35 5.68
C LEU A 550 -21.90 -1.16 6.97
N ASP A 551 -21.72 -2.46 6.80
CA ASP A 551 -21.36 -3.42 7.83
C ASP A 551 -19.92 -3.91 7.68
N ALA A 552 -19.40 -4.64 8.68
CA ALA A 552 -18.10 -5.26 8.61
C ALA A 552 -18.03 -6.36 7.53
N GLU A 553 -16.91 -6.45 6.82
CA GLU A 553 -16.57 -7.67 6.08
C GLU A 553 -16.15 -8.75 7.06
N THR A 554 -16.52 -9.99 6.79
CA THR A 554 -16.06 -11.14 7.57
C THR A 554 -15.26 -12.11 6.71
N SER A 555 -14.34 -12.85 7.30
CA SER A 555 -13.53 -13.80 6.56
C SER A 555 -13.32 -15.11 7.32
N LEU A 556 -13.12 -16.18 6.53
CA LEU A 556 -12.66 -17.47 7.01
C LEU A 556 -11.52 -17.94 6.13
N SER A 557 -10.35 -18.16 6.74
CA SER A 557 -9.13 -18.57 6.04
C SER A 557 -8.64 -19.93 6.54
N TYR A 558 -8.10 -20.71 5.61
CA TYR A 558 -7.44 -21.98 5.83
C TYR A 558 -6.07 -21.96 5.18
N SER A 559 -5.06 -22.44 5.86
CA SER A 559 -3.75 -22.66 5.25
C SER A 559 -3.17 -24.02 5.65
N LEU A 560 -2.40 -24.62 4.73
CA LEU A 560 -1.64 -25.84 4.94
C LEU A 560 -0.29 -25.68 4.26
N GLY A 561 0.79 -25.80 5.03
CA GLY A 561 2.14 -25.55 4.58
C GLY A 561 3.10 -26.70 4.88
N LEU A 562 3.96 -26.97 3.91
CA LEU A 562 5.10 -27.88 4.04
C LEU A 562 6.40 -27.07 4.13
N VAL A 563 7.20 -27.35 5.15
CA VAL A 563 8.51 -26.73 5.37
C VAL A 563 9.58 -27.78 5.15
N LEU A 564 10.52 -27.54 4.26
CA LEU A 564 11.58 -28.44 3.88
C LEU A 564 12.94 -27.76 4.05
N GLN A 565 13.86 -28.40 4.78
CA GLN A 565 15.25 -27.99 4.95
C GLN A 565 16.18 -29.19 4.70
N PRO A 566 16.29 -29.66 3.44
CA PRO A 566 17.07 -30.86 3.13
C PRO A 566 18.55 -30.75 3.54
N THR A 567 19.11 -29.55 3.48
CA THR A 567 20.44 -29.17 3.92
C THR A 567 20.40 -27.82 4.63
N ASP A 568 21.44 -27.45 5.36
CA ASP A 568 21.57 -26.13 6.02
C ASP A 568 21.59 -24.97 5.01
N ALA A 569 21.92 -25.27 3.74
CA ALA A 569 21.98 -24.29 2.66
C ALA A 569 20.66 -24.12 1.89
N LEU A 570 19.76 -25.11 1.93
CA LEU A 570 18.52 -25.14 1.13
C LEU A 570 17.29 -25.13 2.01
N TYR A 571 16.47 -24.13 1.78
CA TYR A 571 15.15 -23.99 2.38
C TYR A 571 14.06 -23.88 1.34
N LEU A 572 12.92 -24.52 1.58
CA LEU A 572 11.76 -24.48 0.70
C LEU A 572 10.47 -24.55 1.53
N THR A 573 9.52 -23.65 1.26
CA THR A 573 8.15 -23.74 1.76
C THR A 573 7.16 -23.87 0.60
N VAL A 574 6.10 -24.63 0.83
CA VAL A 574 4.95 -24.74 -0.04
C VAL A 574 3.71 -24.55 0.82
N ASP A 575 3.00 -23.45 0.64
CA ASP A 575 1.84 -23.08 1.46
C ASP A 575 0.60 -22.93 0.57
N ALA A 576 -0.35 -23.86 0.68
CA ALA A 576 -1.66 -23.77 0.03
C ALA A 576 -2.64 -23.04 0.96
N TYR A 577 -3.54 -22.23 0.37
CA TYR A 577 -4.49 -21.44 1.14
C TYR A 577 -5.84 -21.28 0.44
N GLN A 578 -6.87 -21.05 1.24
CA GLN A 578 -8.17 -20.54 0.82
C GLN A 578 -8.62 -19.45 1.80
N ILE A 579 -9.12 -18.34 1.25
CA ILE A 579 -9.65 -17.21 2.00
C ILE A 579 -11.03 -16.90 1.42
N ASP A 580 -12.07 -17.08 2.21
CA ASP A 580 -13.44 -16.65 1.91
C ASP A 580 -13.65 -15.30 2.60
N VAL A 581 -14.17 -14.31 1.85
CA VAL A 581 -14.56 -13.00 2.38
C VAL A 581 -16.03 -12.81 2.02
N ASP A 582 -16.86 -12.71 3.04
CA ASP A 582 -18.29 -12.47 2.91
C ASP A 582 -18.59 -10.98 3.18
N ASP A 583 -19.63 -10.46 2.52
CA ASP A 583 -20.10 -9.08 2.60
C ASP A 583 -18.98 -8.04 2.34
N ARG A 584 -18.12 -8.33 1.37
CA ARG A 584 -16.99 -7.47 0.99
C ARG A 584 -17.47 -6.09 0.60
N ILE A 585 -16.83 -5.06 1.20
CA ILE A 585 -17.11 -3.65 0.91
C ILE A 585 -16.45 -3.28 -0.41
N VAL A 586 -17.26 -2.91 -1.38
CA VAL A 586 -16.81 -2.48 -2.71
C VAL A 586 -17.45 -1.15 -3.09
N LEU A 587 -16.78 -0.39 -3.93
CA LEU A 587 -17.39 0.77 -4.56
C LEU A 587 -18.25 0.29 -5.73
N SER A 588 -19.54 0.68 -5.76
CA SER A 588 -20.46 0.26 -6.82
C SER A 588 -19.95 0.66 -8.20
N SER A 589 -20.51 0.07 -9.23
CA SER A 589 -20.33 0.49 -10.62
C SER A 589 -20.71 1.97 -10.80
N ASN A 590 -20.20 2.59 -11.86
CA ASN A 590 -20.62 3.95 -12.22
C ASN A 590 -22.05 3.90 -12.79
N LEU A 591 -23.02 4.24 -11.96
CA LEU A 591 -24.44 4.27 -12.33
C LEU A 591 -24.67 5.50 -13.20
N THR A 592 -24.91 5.30 -14.50
CA THR A 592 -25.04 6.38 -15.50
C THR A 592 -26.30 6.22 -16.36
N GLY A 593 -26.62 7.24 -17.16
CA GLY A 593 -27.76 7.21 -18.07
C GLY A 593 -28.75 8.34 -17.84
N THR A 594 -29.72 8.51 -18.76
CA THR A 594 -30.69 9.61 -18.70
C THR A 594 -31.53 9.56 -17.42
N GLY A 595 -32.03 8.38 -17.02
CA GLY A 595 -32.79 8.22 -15.80
C GLY A 595 -32.03 8.58 -14.53
N VAL A 596 -30.71 8.25 -14.49
CA VAL A 596 -29.83 8.64 -13.38
C VAL A 596 -29.69 10.15 -13.31
N ARG A 597 -29.46 10.83 -14.45
CA ARG A 597 -29.38 12.29 -14.48
C ARG A 597 -30.68 12.94 -14.03
N THR A 598 -31.82 12.45 -14.51
CA THR A 598 -33.11 12.95 -14.05
C THR A 598 -33.30 12.81 -12.56
N LEU A 599 -32.89 11.67 -11.98
CA LEU A 599 -32.95 11.46 -10.54
C LEU A 599 -32.06 12.47 -9.80
N LEU A 600 -30.80 12.65 -10.25
CA LEU A 600 -29.85 13.59 -9.64
C LEU A 600 -30.36 15.04 -9.73
N GLU A 601 -30.89 15.46 -10.89
CA GLU A 601 -31.46 16.79 -11.10
C GLU A 601 -32.69 17.02 -10.22
N SER A 602 -33.52 16.00 -9.99
CA SER A 602 -34.65 16.08 -9.06
C SER A 602 -34.25 16.30 -7.60
N GLN A 603 -33.02 15.94 -7.26
CA GLN A 603 -32.36 16.18 -5.96
C GLN A 603 -31.54 17.48 -5.94
N GLY A 604 -31.67 18.34 -6.99
CA GLY A 604 -30.92 19.59 -7.10
C GLY A 604 -29.44 19.43 -7.48
N ILE A 605 -29.03 18.27 -7.99
CA ILE A 605 -27.65 17.95 -8.39
C ILE A 605 -27.56 18.02 -9.92
N PHE A 606 -26.96 19.09 -10.44
CA PHE A 606 -26.83 19.38 -11.86
C PHE A 606 -25.38 19.17 -12.34
N GLY A 607 -25.19 18.95 -13.65
CA GLY A 607 -23.87 18.82 -14.28
C GLY A 607 -23.15 17.50 -13.98
N ILE A 608 -23.82 16.55 -13.31
CA ILE A 608 -23.30 15.24 -12.95
C ILE A 608 -23.92 14.18 -13.87
N ASN A 609 -23.07 13.33 -14.45
CA ASN A 609 -23.48 12.28 -15.39
C ASN A 609 -23.90 10.98 -14.72
N GLY A 610 -23.45 10.75 -13.48
CA GLY A 610 -23.75 9.53 -12.74
C GLY A 610 -23.32 9.57 -11.28
N GLY A 611 -23.65 8.49 -10.57
CA GLY A 611 -23.35 8.30 -9.16
C GLY A 611 -22.74 6.94 -8.87
N ARG A 612 -22.14 6.81 -7.71
CA ARG A 612 -21.64 5.55 -7.13
C ARG A 612 -21.62 5.66 -5.61
N TYR A 613 -21.61 4.54 -4.93
CA TYR A 613 -21.60 4.46 -3.47
C TYR A 613 -20.91 3.17 -2.99
N PHE A 614 -20.45 3.14 -1.75
CA PHE A 614 -19.92 1.93 -1.13
C PHE A 614 -21.04 0.99 -0.68
N THR A 615 -20.80 -0.33 -0.78
CA THR A 615 -21.81 -1.34 -0.48
C THR A 615 -21.19 -2.69 -0.12
N ASN A 616 -21.78 -3.43 0.82
CA ASN A 616 -21.47 -4.83 1.14
C ASN A 616 -22.17 -5.76 0.15
N ALA A 617 -21.69 -5.82 -1.10
CA ALA A 617 -22.46 -6.45 -2.17
C ALA A 617 -21.85 -7.73 -2.74
N VAL A 618 -20.63 -8.12 -2.32
CA VAL A 618 -19.86 -9.15 -2.98
C VAL A 618 -19.29 -10.13 -1.96
N ASP A 619 -19.48 -11.44 -2.20
CA ASP A 619 -18.71 -12.47 -1.51
C ASP A 619 -17.65 -13.01 -2.47
N THR A 620 -16.44 -13.16 -1.97
CA THR A 620 -15.31 -13.64 -2.76
C THR A 620 -14.65 -14.86 -2.13
N ARG A 621 -14.06 -15.69 -2.97
CA ARG A 621 -13.16 -16.78 -2.56
C ARG A 621 -11.84 -16.62 -3.29
N THR A 622 -10.76 -16.56 -2.53
CA THR A 622 -9.40 -16.58 -3.05
C THR A 622 -8.72 -17.88 -2.67
N ARG A 623 -8.19 -18.60 -3.66
CA ARG A 623 -7.42 -19.83 -3.49
C ARG A 623 -6.06 -19.68 -4.12
N GLY A 624 -5.06 -20.28 -3.51
CA GLY A 624 -3.74 -20.23 -4.11
C GLY A 624 -2.71 -21.11 -3.45
N VAL A 625 -1.50 -21.00 -4.00
CA VAL A 625 -0.31 -21.69 -3.52
C VAL A 625 0.86 -20.71 -3.59
N ASP A 626 1.59 -20.60 -2.49
CA ASP A 626 2.87 -19.92 -2.41
C ASP A 626 3.99 -20.96 -2.32
N VAL A 627 5.00 -20.83 -3.15
CA VAL A 627 6.24 -21.59 -3.08
C VAL A 627 7.38 -20.60 -2.93
N VAL A 628 8.16 -20.71 -1.87
CA VAL A 628 9.33 -19.86 -1.64
C VAL A 628 10.51 -20.76 -1.27
N GLY A 629 11.62 -20.58 -1.98
CA GLY A 629 12.85 -21.32 -1.73
C GLY A 629 14.07 -20.40 -1.73
N SER A 630 15.02 -20.69 -0.87
CA SER A 630 16.33 -20.03 -0.86
C SER A 630 17.45 -21.06 -0.79
N TYR A 631 18.51 -20.76 -1.49
CA TYR A 631 19.72 -21.58 -1.50
C TYR A 631 20.95 -20.69 -1.38
N ARG A 632 21.82 -21.02 -0.43
CA ARG A 632 23.13 -20.37 -0.26
C ARG A 632 24.24 -21.32 -0.60
N TRP A 633 25.03 -20.95 -1.58
CA TRP A 633 26.22 -21.69 -1.98
C TRP A 633 27.48 -20.95 -1.50
N GLN A 634 28.16 -21.53 -0.50
CA GLN A 634 29.41 -20.99 0.00
C GLN A 634 30.58 -21.48 -0.83
N LEU A 635 31.31 -20.56 -1.43
CA LEU A 635 32.54 -20.81 -2.17
C LEU A 635 33.74 -20.39 -1.29
N ALA A 636 34.97 -20.74 -1.68
CA ALA A 636 36.16 -20.49 -0.86
C ALA A 636 36.36 -19.00 -0.52
N ALA A 637 36.08 -18.07 -1.43
CA ALA A 637 36.25 -16.62 -1.26
C ALA A 637 35.02 -15.81 -1.64
N SER A 638 33.85 -16.45 -1.82
CA SER A 638 32.62 -15.77 -2.22
C SER A 638 31.40 -16.60 -1.82
N SER A 639 30.20 -16.03 -1.97
CA SER A 639 28.97 -16.78 -1.83
C SER A 639 28.03 -16.47 -2.98
N VAL A 640 27.14 -17.41 -3.27
CA VAL A 640 26.01 -17.22 -4.17
C VAL A 640 24.74 -17.42 -3.36
N ASP A 641 23.90 -16.41 -3.32
CA ASP A 641 22.58 -16.47 -2.71
C ASP A 641 21.54 -16.51 -3.83
N LEU A 642 20.66 -17.49 -3.80
CA LEU A 642 19.58 -17.67 -4.75
C LEU A 642 18.25 -17.73 -4.00
N THR A 643 17.28 -16.90 -4.41
CA THR A 643 15.90 -16.97 -3.93
C THR A 643 14.97 -17.15 -5.12
N ALA A 644 14.08 -18.14 -5.06
CA ALA A 644 13.04 -18.34 -6.04
C ALA A 644 11.67 -18.33 -5.36
N GLY A 645 10.70 -17.70 -5.98
CA GLY A 645 9.36 -17.61 -5.45
C GLY A 645 8.30 -17.74 -6.53
N TYR A 646 7.25 -18.47 -6.22
CA TYR A 646 6.06 -18.61 -7.06
C TYR A 646 4.81 -18.40 -6.25
N ASN A 647 3.94 -17.53 -6.72
CA ASN A 647 2.59 -17.36 -6.20
C ASN A 647 1.58 -17.66 -7.30
N TYR A 648 0.65 -18.52 -7.02
CA TYR A 648 -0.61 -18.64 -7.76
C TYR A 648 -1.75 -18.22 -6.86
N SER A 649 -2.59 -17.30 -7.32
CA SER A 649 -3.74 -16.79 -6.58
C SER A 649 -4.89 -16.53 -7.53
N GLU A 650 -6.03 -17.15 -7.29
CA GLU A 650 -7.26 -16.97 -8.05
C GLU A 650 -8.37 -16.51 -7.14
N THR A 651 -8.97 -15.35 -7.46
CA THR A 651 -10.14 -14.80 -6.77
C THR A 651 -11.38 -15.00 -7.63
N GLU A 652 -12.41 -15.57 -7.05
CA GLU A 652 -13.73 -15.80 -7.65
C GLU A 652 -14.78 -14.99 -6.87
N VAL A 653 -15.65 -14.29 -7.59
CA VAL A 653 -16.86 -13.68 -7.03
C VAL A 653 -17.93 -14.76 -6.92
N ARG A 654 -18.16 -15.23 -5.70
CA ARG A 654 -19.11 -16.32 -5.43
C ARG A 654 -20.55 -15.87 -5.42
N ARG A 655 -20.79 -14.67 -4.91
CA ARG A 655 -22.12 -14.05 -4.83
C ARG A 655 -22.01 -12.57 -5.12
N VAL A 656 -22.94 -12.05 -5.88
CA VAL A 656 -23.27 -10.64 -5.93
C VAL A 656 -24.65 -10.49 -5.32
N ALA A 657 -24.81 -9.64 -4.31
CA ALA A 657 -26.12 -9.39 -3.71
C ALA A 657 -27.09 -8.85 -4.76
N ALA A 658 -28.35 -9.25 -4.69
CA ALA A 658 -29.39 -8.83 -5.62
C ALA A 658 -29.41 -7.30 -5.79
N ASN A 659 -29.65 -6.86 -7.03
CA ASN A 659 -29.79 -5.43 -7.28
C ASN A 659 -30.96 -4.87 -6.47
N PRO A 660 -30.76 -3.72 -5.80
CA PRO A 660 -31.86 -3.01 -5.17
C PRO A 660 -32.96 -2.69 -6.20
N ALA A 661 -34.22 -2.77 -5.79
CA ALA A 661 -35.37 -2.47 -6.66
C ALA A 661 -35.29 -1.05 -7.28
N ALA A 662 -34.66 -0.12 -6.58
CA ALA A 662 -34.45 1.24 -7.06
C ALA A 662 -33.66 1.31 -8.37
N LEU A 663 -32.72 0.38 -8.61
CA LEU A 663 -31.91 0.32 -9.84
C LEU A 663 -32.69 -0.22 -11.06
N SER A 664 -33.85 -0.79 -10.84
CA SER A 664 -34.77 -1.27 -11.91
C SER A 664 -36.07 -0.44 -11.99
N ALA A 665 -36.27 0.50 -11.07
CA ALA A 665 -37.45 1.37 -11.05
C ALA A 665 -37.30 2.55 -12.02
N ASN A 666 -38.41 3.18 -12.38
CA ASN A 666 -38.47 4.44 -13.15
C ASN A 666 -37.69 4.40 -14.48
N GLY A 667 -37.68 3.23 -15.15
CA GLY A 667 -37.00 3.06 -16.44
C GLY A 667 -35.49 2.93 -16.33
N LEU A 668 -34.95 2.75 -15.12
CA LEU A 668 -33.54 2.39 -14.91
C LEU A 668 -33.36 0.90 -15.18
N SER A 669 -32.21 0.53 -15.75
CA SER A 669 -31.72 -0.84 -15.88
C SER A 669 -30.23 -0.82 -15.57
N LEU A 670 -29.91 -0.75 -14.28
CA LEU A 670 -28.55 -0.58 -13.78
C LEU A 670 -28.14 -1.79 -12.94
N GLU A 671 -26.87 -2.10 -12.97
CA GLU A 671 -26.26 -3.12 -12.11
C GLU A 671 -25.40 -2.45 -11.04
N ARG A 672 -25.65 -2.79 -9.76
CA ARG A 672 -24.84 -2.29 -8.65
C ARG A 672 -23.36 -2.72 -8.79
N ILE A 673 -23.13 -3.96 -9.22
CA ILE A 673 -21.82 -4.52 -9.53
C ILE A 673 -21.90 -5.10 -10.92
N ASP A 674 -21.42 -4.38 -11.90
CA ASP A 674 -21.42 -4.77 -13.29
C ASP A 674 -20.26 -5.70 -13.66
N ARG A 675 -20.20 -6.14 -14.91
CA ARG A 675 -19.13 -7.00 -15.41
C ARG A 675 -17.73 -6.35 -15.32
N THR A 676 -17.66 -5.02 -15.35
CA THR A 676 -16.38 -4.29 -15.27
C THR A 676 -15.78 -4.39 -13.86
N GLU A 677 -16.61 -4.17 -12.84
CA GLU A 677 -16.17 -4.29 -11.44
C GLU A 677 -15.86 -5.75 -11.09
N ARG A 678 -16.71 -6.67 -11.52
CA ARG A 678 -16.49 -8.11 -11.34
C ARG A 678 -15.20 -8.56 -12.02
N GLY A 679 -14.99 -8.18 -13.29
CA GLY A 679 -13.78 -8.51 -14.04
C GLY A 679 -12.51 -7.94 -13.41
N ARG A 680 -12.57 -6.75 -12.76
CA ARG A 680 -11.44 -6.15 -12.03
C ARG A 680 -11.05 -7.00 -10.82
N ILE A 681 -12.03 -7.56 -10.10
CA ILE A 681 -11.79 -8.42 -8.92
C ILE A 681 -11.22 -9.78 -9.35
N GLU A 682 -11.78 -10.40 -10.42
CA GLU A 682 -11.45 -11.77 -10.80
C GLU A 682 -10.23 -11.88 -11.75
N GLU A 683 -10.01 -10.88 -12.62
CA GLU A 683 -9.07 -10.97 -13.73
C GLU A 683 -8.20 -9.75 -13.94
N GLY A 684 -8.44 -8.67 -13.20
CA GLY A 684 -7.70 -7.40 -13.36
C GLY A 684 -6.25 -7.48 -12.92
N PHE A 685 -5.87 -8.56 -12.23
CA PHE A 685 -4.51 -8.81 -11.77
C PHE A 685 -4.03 -10.21 -12.20
N PRO A 686 -2.72 -10.42 -12.47
CA PRO A 686 -2.19 -11.75 -12.80
C PRO A 686 -2.46 -12.77 -11.71
N ARG A 687 -2.96 -13.96 -12.11
CA ARG A 687 -3.15 -15.08 -11.19
C ARG A 687 -1.83 -15.72 -10.76
N ASP A 688 -0.80 -15.62 -11.60
CA ASP A 688 0.52 -16.17 -11.29
C ASP A 688 1.63 -15.13 -11.38
N LYS A 689 2.56 -15.23 -10.44
CA LYS A 689 3.79 -14.45 -10.42
C LYS A 689 4.94 -15.37 -10.00
N PHE A 690 6.02 -15.36 -10.79
CA PHE A 690 7.24 -16.09 -10.49
C PHE A 690 8.40 -15.11 -10.43
N LEU A 691 9.27 -15.25 -9.46
CA LEU A 691 10.49 -14.48 -9.33
C LEU A 691 11.70 -15.38 -9.04
N VAL A 692 12.86 -14.97 -9.55
CA VAL A 692 14.15 -15.55 -9.21
C VAL A 692 15.12 -14.39 -9.01
N ASN A 693 15.75 -14.35 -7.85
CA ASN A 693 16.79 -13.38 -7.52
C ASN A 693 18.06 -14.13 -7.16
N GLY A 694 19.16 -13.78 -7.79
CA GLY A 694 20.47 -14.33 -7.49
C GLY A 694 21.46 -13.21 -7.19
N SER A 695 22.32 -13.40 -6.21
CA SER A 695 23.45 -12.53 -5.96
C SER A 695 24.73 -13.34 -5.76
N TRP A 696 25.80 -12.91 -6.42
CA TRP A 696 27.15 -13.36 -6.15
C TRP A 696 27.88 -12.29 -5.35
N ASN A 697 28.40 -12.69 -4.19
CA ASN A 697 29.03 -11.80 -3.22
C ASN A 697 30.49 -12.25 -3.00
N SER A 698 31.41 -11.33 -3.21
CA SER A 698 32.85 -11.51 -2.90
C SER A 698 33.32 -10.38 -1.96
N GLU A 699 34.59 -10.32 -1.64
CA GLU A 699 35.19 -9.29 -0.78
C GLU A 699 34.88 -7.86 -1.28
N HIS A 700 34.99 -7.65 -2.61
CA HIS A 700 34.83 -6.34 -3.22
C HIS A 700 33.62 -6.21 -4.12
N TRP A 701 33.08 -7.29 -4.67
CA TRP A 701 32.01 -7.26 -5.66
C TRP A 701 30.75 -7.91 -5.15
N THR A 702 29.62 -7.28 -5.43
CA THR A 702 28.31 -7.90 -5.40
C THR A 702 27.69 -7.75 -6.79
N LEU A 703 27.36 -8.86 -7.43
CA LEU A 703 26.63 -8.91 -8.70
C LEU A 703 25.24 -9.48 -8.41
N ALA A 704 24.19 -8.75 -8.77
CA ALA A 704 22.81 -9.19 -8.57
C ALA A 704 22.07 -9.27 -9.91
N LEU A 705 21.26 -10.32 -10.07
CA LEU A 705 20.38 -10.53 -11.21
C LEU A 705 19.02 -10.97 -10.67
N GLY A 706 17.97 -10.26 -11.06
CA GLY A 706 16.59 -10.58 -10.75
C GLY A 706 15.79 -10.81 -12.03
N ALA A 707 14.84 -11.75 -11.99
CA ALA A 707 13.89 -11.95 -13.07
C ALA A 707 12.51 -12.20 -12.47
N THR A 708 11.53 -11.39 -12.86
CA THR A 708 10.13 -11.53 -12.42
C THR A 708 9.25 -11.77 -13.64
N ARG A 709 8.49 -12.86 -13.61
CA ARG A 709 7.43 -13.15 -14.57
C ARG A 709 6.08 -12.78 -13.97
N TYR A 710 5.41 -11.88 -14.62
CA TYR A 710 4.01 -11.57 -14.34
C TYR A 710 3.13 -12.36 -15.31
N GLY A 711 2.11 -13.04 -14.79
CA GLY A 711 1.15 -13.80 -15.59
C GLY A 711 0.21 -12.91 -16.40
N LYS A 712 -0.77 -13.50 -17.05
CA LYS A 712 -1.80 -12.80 -17.83
C LYS A 712 -2.78 -12.07 -16.91
N TYR A 713 -3.31 -10.94 -17.37
CA TYR A 713 -4.42 -10.23 -16.74
C TYR A 713 -5.37 -9.71 -17.81
N SER A 714 -6.58 -9.30 -17.43
CA SER A 714 -7.61 -8.90 -18.39
C SER A 714 -8.34 -7.63 -17.96
N THR A 715 -8.81 -6.88 -18.93
CA THR A 715 -9.85 -5.86 -18.73
C THR A 715 -11.17 -6.34 -19.32
N ARG A 716 -12.27 -6.07 -18.61
CA ARG A 716 -13.62 -6.44 -18.97
C ARG A 716 -14.52 -5.19 -19.01
N PRO A 717 -14.43 -4.35 -20.07
CA PRO A 717 -15.29 -3.19 -20.22
C PRO A 717 -16.77 -3.55 -20.29
N ALA A 718 -17.67 -2.56 -20.18
CA ALA A 718 -19.11 -2.77 -20.24
C ALA A 718 -19.55 -3.50 -21.54
N ALA A 719 -18.97 -3.16 -22.68
CA ALA A 719 -19.17 -3.85 -23.94
C ALA A 719 -18.19 -5.02 -24.08
N ALA A 720 -18.69 -6.25 -24.07
CA ALA A 720 -17.88 -7.48 -24.14
C ALA A 720 -17.01 -7.59 -25.41
N ILE A 721 -17.39 -6.94 -26.50
CA ILE A 721 -16.58 -6.87 -27.72
C ILE A 721 -15.20 -6.19 -27.50
N ASN A 722 -15.09 -5.38 -26.44
CA ASN A 722 -13.88 -4.67 -26.07
C ASN A 722 -13.03 -5.42 -25.01
N ASP A 723 -13.41 -6.65 -24.66
CA ASP A 723 -12.63 -7.48 -23.75
C ASP A 723 -11.19 -7.63 -24.28
N GLN A 724 -10.23 -7.50 -23.37
CA GLN A 724 -8.84 -7.66 -23.75
C GLN A 724 -8.08 -8.40 -22.66
N THR A 725 -7.27 -9.37 -23.07
CA THR A 725 -6.33 -10.07 -22.20
C THR A 725 -4.92 -9.69 -22.62
N PHE A 726 -4.12 -9.27 -21.64
CA PHE A 726 -2.72 -8.91 -21.81
C PHE A 726 -1.85 -10.12 -21.49
N GLY A 727 -0.81 -10.34 -22.32
CA GLY A 727 0.10 -11.48 -22.21
C GLY A 727 1.00 -11.43 -20.98
N ALA A 728 1.55 -12.59 -20.64
CA ALA A 728 2.54 -12.67 -19.59
C ALA A 728 3.87 -12.04 -20.03
N LYS A 729 4.56 -11.36 -19.11
CA LYS A 729 5.82 -10.64 -19.34
C LYS A 729 6.90 -11.02 -18.34
N TRP A 730 8.14 -11.03 -18.81
CA TRP A 730 9.34 -11.15 -17.99
C TRP A 730 10.01 -9.78 -17.84
N VAL A 731 10.26 -9.38 -16.60
CA VAL A 731 11.03 -8.18 -16.26
C VAL A 731 12.33 -8.65 -15.63
N VAL A 732 13.46 -8.17 -16.15
CA VAL A 732 14.81 -8.57 -15.71
C VAL A 732 15.49 -7.34 -15.12
N ASP A 733 16.05 -7.47 -13.93
CA ASP A 733 16.80 -6.44 -13.22
C ASP A 733 18.24 -6.91 -13.01
N ALA A 734 19.22 -6.01 -13.13
CA ALA A 734 20.61 -6.34 -12.91
C ALA A 734 21.35 -5.19 -12.21
N SER A 735 22.29 -5.53 -11.33
CA SER A 735 23.16 -4.54 -10.71
C SER A 735 24.55 -5.09 -10.42
N ALA A 736 25.54 -4.21 -10.40
CA ALA A 736 26.90 -4.47 -9.98
C ALA A 736 27.34 -3.43 -8.96
N SER A 737 27.78 -3.89 -7.80
CA SER A 737 28.30 -3.04 -6.72
C SER A 737 29.76 -3.36 -6.47
N TYR A 738 30.58 -2.32 -6.34
CA TYR A 738 32.00 -2.42 -5.98
C TYR A 738 32.25 -1.76 -4.63
N LYS A 739 32.80 -2.52 -3.70
CA LYS A 739 33.12 -2.07 -2.35
C LYS A 739 34.62 -1.81 -2.23
N VAL A 740 34.97 -0.61 -1.78
CA VAL A 740 36.34 -0.21 -1.43
C VAL A 740 36.31 0.53 -0.09
N ASP A 741 36.97 -0.03 0.91
CA ASP A 741 36.95 0.45 2.30
C ASP A 741 35.49 0.67 2.81
N ARG A 742 35.13 1.91 3.06
CA ARG A 742 33.82 2.34 3.54
C ARG A 742 32.86 2.76 2.44
N TRP A 743 33.31 2.76 1.19
CA TRP A 743 32.52 3.18 0.04
C TRP A 743 31.97 1.98 -0.72
N THR A 744 30.76 2.11 -1.22
CA THR A 744 30.16 1.18 -2.16
C THR A 744 29.64 1.97 -3.35
N LEU A 745 30.07 1.62 -4.55
CA LEU A 745 29.59 2.18 -5.82
C LEU A 745 28.70 1.14 -6.48
N THR A 746 27.49 1.51 -6.87
CA THR A 746 26.54 0.61 -7.53
C THR A 746 26.09 1.21 -8.85
N LEU A 747 26.09 0.40 -9.91
CA LEU A 747 25.45 0.66 -11.18
C LEU A 747 24.44 -0.44 -11.43
N GLY A 748 23.26 -0.09 -11.94
CA GLY A 748 22.21 -1.07 -12.19
C GLY A 748 21.20 -0.60 -13.22
N ALA A 749 20.36 -1.54 -13.63
CA ALA A 749 19.20 -1.29 -14.45
C ALA A 749 18.04 -2.17 -13.97
N ASP A 750 16.91 -1.53 -13.73
CA ASP A 750 15.62 -2.18 -13.52
C ASP A 750 14.93 -2.31 -14.87
N ASN A 751 14.26 -3.44 -15.12
CA ASN A 751 13.70 -3.76 -16.44
C ASN A 751 14.74 -3.61 -17.57
N LEU A 752 15.90 -4.23 -17.40
CA LEU A 752 17.05 -4.13 -18.29
C LEU A 752 16.72 -4.38 -19.77
N LEU A 753 15.69 -5.22 -20.03
CA LEU A 753 15.30 -5.58 -21.40
C LEU A 753 14.29 -4.60 -22.01
N ASP A 754 13.98 -3.51 -21.33
CA ASP A 754 13.02 -2.45 -21.75
C ASP A 754 11.63 -2.99 -22.09
N GLU A 755 11.14 -3.96 -21.29
CA GLU A 755 9.87 -4.63 -21.52
C GLU A 755 8.68 -3.72 -21.18
N TYR A 756 7.66 -3.73 -22.03
CA TYR A 756 6.39 -3.03 -21.85
C TYR A 756 5.23 -4.04 -21.80
N PRO A 757 4.10 -3.71 -21.16
CA PRO A 757 2.88 -4.53 -21.29
C PRO A 757 2.37 -4.49 -22.73
N ASP A 758 1.48 -5.44 -23.08
CA ASP A 758 0.79 -5.40 -24.36
C ASP A 758 -0.03 -4.11 -24.47
N GLU A 759 -0.11 -3.57 -25.71
CA GLU A 759 -0.85 -2.35 -25.94
C GLU A 759 -2.37 -2.57 -25.84
N ASN A 760 -3.07 -1.52 -25.40
CA ASN A 760 -4.51 -1.45 -25.47
C ASN A 760 -4.98 -1.53 -26.93
N ASN A 761 -6.08 -2.29 -27.16
CA ASN A 761 -6.81 -2.13 -28.41
C ASN A 761 -7.37 -0.69 -28.53
N PHE A 762 -7.76 -0.28 -29.74
CA PHE A 762 -8.20 1.09 -29.99
C PHE A 762 -9.36 1.53 -29.09
N ALA A 763 -10.33 0.64 -28.84
CA ALA A 763 -11.51 0.93 -28.03
C ALA A 763 -11.17 1.19 -26.55
N ASN A 764 -10.08 0.59 -26.03
CA ASN A 764 -9.62 0.73 -24.64
C ASN A 764 -8.54 1.81 -24.49
N SER A 765 -8.07 2.42 -25.60
CA SER A 765 -6.92 3.34 -25.64
C SER A 765 -7.28 4.82 -25.59
N THR A 766 -8.53 5.17 -25.32
CA THR A 766 -9.00 6.58 -25.38
C THR A 766 -8.59 7.23 -26.70
N SER A 767 -9.04 6.65 -27.81
CA SER A 767 -8.71 7.11 -29.19
C SER A 767 -7.21 7.11 -29.47
N GLY A 768 -6.49 6.09 -29.04
CA GLY A 768 -5.07 5.87 -29.29
C GLY A 768 -4.12 6.55 -28.31
N GLN A 769 -4.62 7.42 -27.44
CA GLN A 769 -3.78 8.24 -26.55
C GLN A 769 -3.20 7.46 -25.37
N PHE A 770 -3.88 6.39 -24.90
CA PHE A 770 -3.48 5.56 -23.78
C PHE A 770 -3.00 4.19 -24.28
N PRO A 771 -1.73 4.05 -24.63
CA PRO A 771 -1.24 2.81 -25.22
C PRO A 771 -1.26 1.63 -24.27
N TYR A 772 -1.19 1.85 -22.96
CA TYR A 772 -1.06 0.79 -21.95
C TYR A 772 -2.18 0.82 -20.92
N SER A 773 -2.49 -0.35 -20.35
CA SER A 773 -3.52 -0.50 -19.33
C SER A 773 -3.00 -0.04 -17.96
N ASN A 774 -3.85 0.69 -17.21
CA ASN A 774 -3.63 1.02 -15.79
C ASN A 774 -3.64 -0.20 -14.86
N LEU A 775 -4.01 -1.38 -15.37
CA LEU A 775 -3.98 -2.64 -14.63
C LEU A 775 -2.61 -3.34 -14.73
N SER A 776 -1.63 -2.78 -15.45
CA SER A 776 -0.30 -3.38 -15.56
C SER A 776 0.34 -3.62 -14.19
N PRO A 777 0.77 -4.86 -13.87
CA PRO A 777 1.31 -5.21 -12.56
C PRO A 777 2.73 -4.66 -12.31
N PHE A 778 3.43 -4.21 -13.36
CA PHE A 778 4.80 -3.66 -13.29
C PHE A 778 4.93 -2.24 -13.85
N GLY A 779 3.79 -1.57 -14.13
CA GLY A 779 3.77 -0.27 -14.79
C GLY A 779 4.07 -0.37 -16.28
N PHE A 780 4.51 0.74 -16.89
CA PHE A 780 4.77 0.83 -18.34
C PHE A 780 5.80 1.91 -18.70
N ASN A 781 6.78 2.17 -17.83
CA ASN A 781 7.79 3.22 -18.06
C ASN A 781 9.02 2.73 -18.84
N GLY A 782 9.21 1.41 -19.01
CA GLY A 782 10.36 0.82 -19.66
C GLY A 782 11.57 0.64 -18.72
N ALA A 783 12.76 0.54 -19.26
CA ALA A 783 13.99 0.35 -18.52
C ALA A 783 14.39 1.59 -17.72
N TYR A 784 14.86 1.37 -16.49
CA TYR A 784 15.36 2.43 -15.60
C TYR A 784 16.81 2.15 -15.24
N VAL A 785 17.72 3.05 -15.58
CA VAL A 785 19.16 2.95 -15.33
C VAL A 785 19.53 3.85 -14.16
N TYR A 786 20.34 3.36 -13.23
CA TYR A 786 20.71 4.12 -12.03
C TYR A 786 22.14 3.91 -11.61
N GLY A 787 22.68 4.91 -10.88
CA GLY A 787 23.96 4.85 -10.18
C GLY A 787 23.80 5.32 -8.73
N ARG A 788 24.54 4.69 -7.80
CA ARG A 788 24.52 5.03 -6.37
C ARG A 788 25.92 5.02 -5.80
N ILE A 789 26.14 5.89 -4.84
CA ILE A 789 27.30 5.91 -3.97
C ILE A 789 26.82 5.83 -2.51
N ASN A 790 27.38 4.88 -1.76
CA ASN A 790 27.07 4.70 -0.35
C ASN A 790 28.36 4.77 0.46
N TYR A 791 28.34 5.48 1.58
CA TYR A 791 29.42 5.56 2.56
C TYR A 791 28.92 5.05 3.91
N ARG A 792 29.70 4.17 4.58
CA ARG A 792 29.41 3.60 5.90
C ARG A 792 30.50 3.93 6.90
N TRP A 793 30.15 4.23 8.17
CA TRP A 793 31.10 4.52 9.25
C TRP A 793 30.86 3.75 10.52
#